data_36dd4a025f779a678aaffa6e8299f9d0
#
_entry.id   36dd4a025f779a678aaffa6e8299f9d0
#
_cell.length_a   1.000
_cell.length_b   1.000
_cell.length_c   1.000
_cell.angle_alpha   90.00
_cell.angle_beta   90.00
_cell.angle_gamma   90.00
#
_symmetry.space_group_name_H-M   'P 1'
#
loop_
_entity.id
_entity.type
_entity.pdbx_description
1 polymer ?
#
loop_
_entity_poly.entity_id
_entity_poly.type
_entity_poly.pdbx_seq_one_letter_code
_entity_poly.pdbx_strand_id
1 'polypeptide(L)'
;EQVAARVKQIRAAGFNAFRDAHQPHHLDYQKYWDKEGVLWWTQFSAHVWYDTPEFRENFKKLLRQWVKERRNSPSVVMWGLQNESTLPKEFAEECSEIIREMDPTARTMRVITTCNGGDGTDWNVIQNWSGTYGGDVNKYGRELSQKNQLLNGEYGAWRSIGLHTEPAAFDANGVWSEERMCRLMETKIRLAEQAKDSVCGQFQWIFSSHDNPGRRQPDEAYRRIDKVGPFNYKGLVTPWEEPLDVYYMYRANYVPASEDPMVYLASHTWEDRFATGRRRATIEAYSNCDSVLLYNDAVDAEYLGRKLNHGVGTHFMWENRDIRYNVLRAVGYFKGKPAAEDVLVLDGLEKAPHFEALYRGSVIVPVAADRLNGTDLLKGAEGYTYLYRLNCGGDAYTDTYGQVWAQDNSRYSHSWAESFIHPSDSVQLLSPYQASQRTTNDPIHGTRDWELFQTFRFGRHKLNFRFPVPDGEYRVELYFTEPWHGTGGGVQTDCEGLRIFDVAVNDKVLLDDLDVWAEAGHDGACKKVVNAVVKGGVLKIDFPEVKAGQALICGIAIASAASVEPVANQGADDRNVSFSWAAQDKDVMEKTPKELLPEDKNARANVTYQAEDAMLKGKFIKKEVKKQTGVFFGKGEKSSITWNISTGLAQVYALRFKYMNATGKPMKVRMQFIDSKGVVLKEDHLTFAETPGKWRMLSTTTGTYINAGY
;
A
#
# COMPACT_ATOMS: atom_id res chain seq x y z
N GLU A 1 3.24 -17.80 8.21
CA GLU A 1 3.22 -17.80 6.74
C GLU A 1 3.43 -16.39 6.18
N GLN A 2 2.62 -15.41 6.53
CA GLN A 2 2.69 -14.02 6.04
C GLN A 2 4.08 -13.37 6.20
N VAL A 3 4.75 -13.55 7.34
CA VAL A 3 6.11 -13.03 7.56
C VAL A 3 7.11 -13.69 6.61
N ALA A 4 6.99 -15.00 6.38
CA ALA A 4 7.84 -15.72 5.44
C ALA A 4 7.65 -15.21 4.01
N ALA A 5 6.41 -15.03 3.57
CA ALA A 5 6.07 -14.53 2.24
C ALA A 5 6.61 -13.11 2.03
N ARG A 6 6.43 -12.21 3.02
CA ARG A 6 6.99 -10.86 2.96
C ARG A 6 8.52 -10.83 2.86
N VAL A 7 9.21 -11.69 3.62
CA VAL A 7 10.68 -11.77 3.55
C VAL A 7 11.14 -12.26 2.19
N LYS A 8 10.47 -13.25 1.60
CA LYS A 8 10.73 -13.69 0.23
C LYS A 8 10.52 -12.55 -0.77
N GLN A 9 9.45 -11.78 -0.64
CA GLN A 9 9.16 -10.64 -1.49
C GLN A 9 10.23 -9.54 -1.38
N ILE A 10 10.71 -9.23 -0.18
CA ILE A 10 11.80 -8.28 0.06
C ILE A 10 13.09 -8.77 -0.63
N ARG A 11 13.43 -10.05 -0.49
CA ARG A 11 14.60 -10.65 -1.14
C ARG A 11 14.46 -10.67 -2.65
N ALA A 12 13.29 -10.99 -3.17
CA ALA A 12 13.02 -10.98 -4.60
C ALA A 12 13.15 -9.59 -5.25
N ALA A 13 12.97 -8.51 -4.49
CA ALA A 13 13.26 -7.16 -4.95
C ALA A 13 14.76 -6.79 -4.89
N GLY A 14 15.62 -7.70 -4.40
CA GLY A 14 17.07 -7.51 -4.32
C GLY A 14 17.56 -6.78 -3.09
N PHE A 15 16.71 -6.51 -2.10
CA PHE A 15 17.14 -5.91 -0.85
C PHE A 15 17.94 -6.91 0.00
N ASN A 16 19.06 -6.45 0.53
CA ASN A 16 19.97 -7.24 1.36
C ASN A 16 20.04 -6.78 2.81
N ALA A 17 19.39 -5.68 3.14
CA ALA A 17 19.33 -5.14 4.49
C ALA A 17 17.93 -4.64 4.81
N PHE A 18 17.55 -4.72 6.08
CA PHE A 18 16.27 -4.25 6.59
C PHE A 18 16.45 -3.46 7.87
N ARG A 19 15.72 -2.36 8.02
CA ARG A 19 15.68 -1.55 9.22
C ARG A 19 14.28 -1.59 9.82
N ASP A 20 14.19 -1.90 11.11
CA ASP A 20 12.93 -1.76 11.85
C ASP A 20 12.58 -0.27 11.95
N ALA A 21 11.41 0.08 11.54
CA ALA A 21 11.00 1.47 11.55
C ALA A 21 9.58 1.63 12.13
N HIS A 22 9.45 2.25 13.27
CA HIS A 22 10.45 2.77 14.21
C HIS A 22 10.22 2.13 15.58
N GLN A 23 10.13 0.85 15.60
CA GLN A 23 9.85 0.03 16.79
C GLN A 23 10.31 -1.40 16.52
N PRO A 24 10.50 -2.22 17.55
CA PRO A 24 10.83 -3.62 17.37
C PRO A 24 9.73 -4.35 16.58
N HIS A 25 10.12 -5.02 15.50
CA HIS A 25 9.23 -5.91 14.76
C HIS A 25 9.04 -7.25 15.48
N HIS A 26 8.03 -8.01 15.08
CA HIS A 26 7.74 -9.33 15.63
C HIS A 26 8.94 -10.27 15.50
N LEU A 27 9.19 -11.10 16.53
CA LEU A 27 10.38 -11.96 16.58
C LEU A 27 10.44 -13.02 15.46
N ASP A 28 9.32 -13.36 14.84
CA ASP A 28 9.33 -14.26 13.67
C ASP A 28 10.17 -13.70 12.52
N TYR A 29 10.28 -12.36 12.36
CA TYR A 29 11.17 -11.76 11.37
C TYR A 29 12.63 -12.15 11.59
N GLN A 30 13.11 -12.18 12.84
CA GLN A 30 14.48 -12.60 13.16
C GLN A 30 14.81 -13.96 12.57
N LYS A 31 13.91 -14.94 12.72
CA LYS A 31 14.08 -16.30 12.19
C LYS A 31 14.28 -16.30 10.66
N TYR A 32 13.52 -15.45 9.97
CA TYR A 32 13.62 -15.39 8.52
C TYR A 32 14.78 -14.51 8.04
N TRP A 33 15.09 -13.40 8.73
CA TRP A 33 16.31 -12.63 8.43
C TRP A 33 17.56 -13.49 8.57
N ASP A 34 17.65 -14.27 9.64
CA ASP A 34 18.79 -15.17 9.88
C ASP A 34 18.88 -16.26 8.79
N LYS A 35 17.75 -16.81 8.36
CA LYS A 35 17.70 -17.85 7.33
C LYS A 35 18.05 -17.30 5.93
N GLU A 36 17.50 -16.16 5.58
CA GLU A 36 17.62 -15.58 4.25
C GLU A 36 18.86 -14.65 4.11
N GLY A 37 19.63 -14.48 5.16
CA GLY A 37 20.86 -13.68 5.16
C GLY A 37 20.62 -12.18 4.97
N VAL A 38 19.53 -11.63 5.53
CA VAL A 38 19.22 -10.21 5.46
C VAL A 38 19.91 -9.50 6.63
N LEU A 39 20.72 -8.49 6.35
CA LEU A 39 21.37 -7.66 7.37
C LEU A 39 20.30 -6.85 8.10
N TRP A 40 20.27 -6.94 9.42
CA TRP A 40 19.22 -6.34 10.21
C TRP A 40 19.72 -5.20 11.10
N TRP A 41 19.23 -4.01 10.79
CA TRP A 41 19.31 -2.87 11.68
C TRP A 41 18.06 -2.85 12.56
N THR A 42 18.11 -3.55 13.68
CA THR A 42 16.97 -3.57 14.62
C THR A 42 16.88 -2.25 15.35
N GLN A 43 15.67 -1.73 15.51
CA GLN A 43 15.43 -0.43 16.15
C GLN A 43 14.50 -0.57 17.35
N PHE A 44 14.83 0.16 18.43
CA PHE A 44 14.12 0.06 19.69
C PHE A 44 12.99 1.08 19.82
N SER A 45 13.24 2.36 19.51
CA SER A 45 12.25 3.40 19.74
C SER A 45 12.24 4.48 18.67
N ALA A 46 11.15 5.23 18.63
CA ALA A 46 10.97 6.41 17.81
C ALA A 46 10.40 7.56 18.60
N HIS A 47 10.74 8.78 18.16
CA HIS A 47 10.08 10.01 18.59
C HIS A 47 9.90 10.14 20.11
N VAL A 48 11.00 10.02 20.85
CA VAL A 48 10.98 10.29 22.30
C VAL A 48 10.78 11.78 22.54
N TRP A 49 9.69 12.15 23.18
CA TRP A 49 9.25 13.53 23.29
C TRP A 49 9.34 14.11 24.70
N TYR A 50 9.51 13.28 25.69
CA TYR A 50 9.62 13.70 27.08
C TYR A 50 10.60 12.79 27.84
N ASP A 51 11.11 13.30 28.95
CA ASP A 51 12.13 12.66 29.76
C ASP A 51 11.79 12.83 31.23
N THR A 52 11.44 11.74 31.90
CA THR A 52 11.19 11.68 33.34
C THR A 52 11.95 10.49 33.94
N PRO A 53 12.22 10.48 35.25
CA PRO A 53 12.85 9.33 35.89
C PRO A 53 12.10 8.02 35.62
N GLU A 54 10.78 8.02 35.69
CA GLU A 54 9.95 6.84 35.43
C GLU A 54 10.05 6.37 33.99
N PHE A 55 10.11 7.31 33.03
CA PHE A 55 10.33 7.01 31.62
C PHE A 55 11.69 6.35 31.44
N ARG A 56 12.77 6.89 32.00
CA ARG A 56 14.12 6.33 31.90
C ARG A 56 14.20 4.93 32.44
N GLU A 57 13.61 4.67 33.60
CA GLU A 57 13.60 3.31 34.21
C GLU A 57 12.82 2.32 33.33
N ASN A 58 11.65 2.70 32.84
CA ASN A 58 10.88 1.84 31.96
C ASN A 58 11.61 1.60 30.61
N PHE A 59 12.21 2.64 30.05
CA PHE A 59 13.01 2.55 28.83
C PHE A 59 14.15 1.54 28.98
N LYS A 60 14.94 1.64 30.05
CA LYS A 60 16.05 0.71 30.34
C LYS A 60 15.57 -0.73 30.56
N LYS A 61 14.44 -0.91 31.23
CA LYS A 61 13.83 -2.24 31.42
C LYS A 61 13.47 -2.88 30.10
N LEU A 62 12.76 -2.16 29.23
CA LEU A 62 12.37 -2.63 27.91
C LEU A 62 13.58 -2.83 26.98
N LEU A 63 14.57 -1.94 27.06
CA LEU A 63 15.83 -2.05 26.32
C LEU A 63 16.55 -3.36 26.63
N ARG A 64 16.67 -3.73 27.91
CA ARG A 64 17.27 -5.01 28.33
C ARG A 64 16.52 -6.21 27.74
N GLN A 65 15.21 -6.17 27.75
CA GLN A 65 14.41 -7.24 27.16
C GLN A 65 14.63 -7.33 25.65
N TRP A 66 14.57 -6.20 24.95
CA TRP A 66 14.79 -6.13 23.50
C TRP A 66 16.16 -6.67 23.08
N VAL A 67 17.24 -6.30 23.79
CA VAL A 67 18.58 -6.83 23.54
C VAL A 67 18.64 -8.33 23.81
N LYS A 68 18.08 -8.78 24.93
CA LYS A 68 18.06 -10.21 25.30
C LYS A 68 17.40 -11.07 24.22
N GLU A 69 16.33 -10.58 23.61
CA GLU A 69 15.59 -11.31 22.58
C GLU A 69 16.36 -11.41 21.26
N ARG A 70 17.21 -10.43 20.93
CA ARG A 70 17.80 -10.26 19.59
C ARG A 70 19.31 -10.48 19.51
N ARG A 71 20.04 -10.45 20.62
CA ARG A 71 21.52 -10.51 20.63
C ARG A 71 22.11 -11.76 19.99
N ASN A 72 21.36 -12.86 19.97
CA ASN A 72 21.83 -14.12 19.40
C ASN A 72 21.53 -14.27 17.91
N SER A 73 20.86 -13.29 17.29
CA SER A 73 20.61 -13.28 15.86
C SER A 73 21.87 -12.85 15.09
N PRO A 74 22.40 -13.68 14.19
CA PRO A 74 23.54 -13.29 13.35
C PRO A 74 23.21 -12.17 12.37
N SER A 75 21.93 -11.99 12.01
CA SER A 75 21.48 -10.92 11.13
C SER A 75 21.57 -9.54 11.75
N VAL A 76 21.53 -9.43 13.08
CA VAL A 76 21.67 -8.12 13.76
C VAL A 76 23.08 -7.59 13.56
N VAL A 77 23.19 -6.54 12.77
CA VAL A 77 24.48 -5.83 12.50
C VAL A 77 24.54 -4.48 13.19
N MET A 78 23.38 -3.89 13.48
CA MET A 78 23.28 -2.57 14.11
C MET A 78 22.16 -2.55 15.15
N TRP A 79 22.47 -1.94 16.29
CA TRP A 79 21.52 -1.63 17.35
C TRP A 79 21.03 -0.20 17.20
N GLY A 80 19.77 0.00 16.79
CA GLY A 80 19.16 1.31 16.64
C GLY A 80 18.46 1.75 17.92
N LEU A 81 19.05 2.66 18.67
CA LEU A 81 18.52 3.10 19.95
C LEU A 81 17.25 3.95 19.76
N GLN A 82 17.28 4.87 18.81
CA GLN A 82 16.15 5.80 18.57
C GLN A 82 16.16 6.39 17.15
N ASN A 83 14.99 6.90 16.76
CA ASN A 83 14.79 7.66 15.53
C ASN A 83 14.20 9.03 15.84
N GLU A 84 14.75 10.11 15.24
CA GLU A 84 14.22 11.49 15.29
C GLU A 84 13.78 11.92 16.70
N SER A 85 14.55 11.57 17.70
CA SER A 85 14.23 11.76 19.11
C SER A 85 15.17 12.75 19.75
N THR A 86 14.89 13.11 21.00
CA THR A 86 15.67 14.09 21.75
C THR A 86 16.15 13.50 23.08
N LEU A 87 16.62 12.25 23.07
CA LEU A 87 17.23 11.67 24.26
C LEU A 87 18.44 12.51 24.66
N PRO A 88 18.60 12.83 25.93
CA PRO A 88 19.82 13.45 26.42
C PRO A 88 21.03 12.56 26.13
N LYS A 89 22.15 13.20 25.80
CA LYS A 89 23.40 12.49 25.44
C LYS A 89 23.81 11.49 26.52
N GLU A 90 23.83 11.92 27.77
CA GLU A 90 24.20 11.07 28.90
C GLU A 90 23.29 9.85 29.08
N PHE A 91 22.01 9.99 28.78
CA PHE A 91 21.09 8.86 28.82
C PHE A 91 21.25 7.91 27.64
N ALA A 92 21.58 8.42 26.45
CA ALA A 92 21.93 7.61 25.30
C ALA A 92 23.24 6.84 25.54
N GLU A 93 24.24 7.45 26.20
CA GLU A 93 25.48 6.80 26.63
C GLU A 93 25.21 5.68 27.65
N GLU A 94 24.38 5.93 28.66
CA GLU A 94 23.94 4.91 29.63
C GLU A 94 23.26 3.71 28.92
N CYS A 95 22.33 3.97 28.00
CA CYS A 95 21.67 2.93 27.23
C CYS A 95 22.64 2.15 26.34
N SER A 96 23.64 2.83 25.76
CA SER A 96 24.67 2.19 24.94
C SER A 96 25.53 1.24 25.76
N GLU A 97 25.88 1.60 26.99
CA GLU A 97 26.61 0.67 27.89
C GLU A 97 25.77 -0.53 28.30
N ILE A 98 24.48 -0.34 28.55
CA ILE A 98 23.56 -1.48 28.80
C ILE A 98 23.57 -2.46 27.61
N ILE A 99 23.52 -1.96 26.38
CA ILE A 99 23.61 -2.81 25.18
C ILE A 99 24.94 -3.56 25.16
N ARG A 100 26.08 -2.89 25.40
CA ARG A 100 27.42 -3.50 25.39
C ARG A 100 27.64 -4.50 26.51
N GLU A 101 27.02 -4.32 27.66
CA GLU A 101 27.03 -5.29 28.75
C GLU A 101 26.28 -6.56 28.39
N MET A 102 25.14 -6.43 27.73
CA MET A 102 24.27 -7.55 27.39
C MET A 102 24.67 -8.25 26.09
N ASP A 103 25.28 -7.51 25.16
CA ASP A 103 25.85 -7.99 23.91
C ASP A 103 27.30 -7.51 23.76
N PRO A 104 28.28 -8.28 24.22
CA PRO A 104 29.68 -7.89 24.11
C PRO A 104 30.18 -7.65 22.68
N THR A 105 29.50 -8.21 21.67
CA THR A 105 29.85 -7.94 20.25
C THR A 105 29.58 -6.49 19.85
N ALA A 106 28.75 -5.77 20.59
CA ALA A 106 28.54 -4.33 20.41
C ALA A 106 29.74 -3.46 20.81
N ARG A 107 30.79 -4.05 21.39
CA ARG A 107 32.07 -3.36 21.63
C ARG A 107 33.02 -3.40 20.44
N THR A 108 32.84 -4.34 19.52
CA THR A 108 33.83 -4.62 18.46
C THR A 108 33.26 -4.79 17.06
N MET A 109 32.01 -5.21 16.93
CA MET A 109 31.41 -5.59 15.65
C MET A 109 30.08 -4.90 15.36
N ARG A 110 29.14 -4.93 16.31
CA ARG A 110 27.81 -4.35 16.13
C ARG A 110 27.81 -2.90 16.56
N VAL A 111 27.40 -2.03 15.65
CA VAL A 111 27.38 -0.57 15.89
C VAL A 111 26.08 -0.18 16.61
N ILE A 112 26.19 0.65 17.63
CA ILE A 112 25.05 1.25 18.31
C ILE A 112 24.77 2.60 17.65
N THR A 113 23.53 2.82 17.22
CA THR A 113 23.18 3.97 16.39
C THR A 113 21.97 4.72 16.89
N THR A 114 21.88 5.96 16.47
CA THR A 114 20.60 6.69 16.31
C THR A 114 20.37 6.97 14.83
N CYS A 115 19.17 7.42 14.47
CA CYS A 115 18.90 7.95 13.14
C CYS A 115 18.26 9.34 13.28
N ASN A 116 18.98 10.41 12.98
CA ASN A 116 18.61 11.78 13.31
C ASN A 116 18.19 11.94 14.78
N GLY A 117 18.86 11.25 15.68
CA GLY A 117 18.47 11.11 17.08
C GLY A 117 19.43 11.76 18.09
N GLY A 118 20.44 12.49 17.63
CA GLY A 118 21.43 13.15 18.48
C GLY A 118 22.62 12.27 18.85
N ASP A 119 23.37 12.73 19.83
CA ASP A 119 24.65 12.17 20.28
C ASP A 119 24.47 11.09 21.38
N GLY A 120 25.54 10.40 21.74
CA GLY A 120 25.60 9.43 22.84
C GLY A 120 25.60 7.97 22.38
N THR A 121 25.64 7.72 21.07
CA THR A 121 25.84 6.41 20.44
C THR A 121 27.09 6.42 19.59
N ASP A 122 27.48 5.27 19.03
CA ASP A 122 28.66 5.18 18.15
C ASP A 122 28.45 5.97 16.86
N TRP A 123 27.23 6.05 16.36
CA TRP A 123 26.93 6.68 15.08
C TRP A 123 25.52 7.26 15.03
N ASN A 124 25.42 8.57 14.82
CA ASN A 124 24.16 9.21 14.46
C ASN A 124 23.99 9.17 12.94
N VAL A 125 23.26 8.19 12.44
CA VAL A 125 22.99 8.00 11.01
C VAL A 125 22.06 9.11 10.52
N ILE A 126 22.37 9.73 9.41
CA ILE A 126 21.56 10.80 8.82
C ILE A 126 20.45 10.24 7.94
N GLN A 127 19.46 11.10 7.67
CA GLN A 127 18.44 10.91 6.63
C GLN A 127 18.66 11.95 5.54
N ASN A 128 18.23 11.64 4.30
CA ASN A 128 18.29 12.59 3.19
C ASN A 128 17.00 12.55 2.35
N TRP A 129 16.29 13.66 2.37
CA TRP A 129 14.99 13.83 1.72
C TRP A 129 15.02 14.72 0.47
N SER A 130 16.21 15.02 -0.06
CA SER A 130 16.36 15.88 -1.25
C SER A 130 15.50 15.40 -2.41
N GLY A 131 14.71 16.30 -2.97
CA GLY A 131 13.75 16.04 -4.03
C GLY A 131 12.40 15.47 -3.57
N THR A 132 12.23 15.12 -2.28
CA THR A 132 10.96 14.64 -1.73
C THR A 132 10.22 15.73 -0.95
N TYR A 133 10.82 16.25 0.10
CA TYR A 133 10.23 17.31 0.94
C TYR A 133 10.79 18.70 0.63
N GLY A 134 11.64 18.81 -0.35
CA GLY A 134 12.31 20.02 -0.79
C GLY A 134 13.71 19.72 -1.32
N GLY A 135 14.40 20.76 -1.74
CA GLY A 135 15.73 20.64 -2.31
C GLY A 135 15.74 20.10 -3.75
N ASP A 136 16.93 20.00 -4.28
CA ASP A 136 17.18 19.52 -5.64
C ASP A 136 17.69 18.08 -5.58
N VAL A 137 16.96 17.15 -6.16
CA VAL A 137 17.34 15.72 -6.19
C VAL A 137 18.72 15.50 -6.82
N ASN A 138 19.14 16.33 -7.74
CA ASN A 138 20.46 16.21 -8.38
C ASN A 138 21.63 16.48 -7.40
N LYS A 139 21.37 17.10 -6.27
CA LYS A 139 22.36 17.28 -5.20
C LYS A 139 22.51 16.07 -4.29
N TYR A 140 21.60 15.10 -4.40
CA TYR A 140 21.53 13.93 -3.52
C TYR A 140 22.88 13.20 -3.41
N GLY A 141 23.50 12.85 -4.53
CA GLY A 141 24.81 12.18 -4.55
C GLY A 141 25.92 12.98 -3.86
N ARG A 142 25.98 14.30 -4.09
CA ARG A 142 26.95 15.17 -3.43
C ARG A 142 26.70 15.28 -1.92
N GLU A 143 25.43 15.34 -1.51
CA GLU A 143 25.07 15.39 -0.10
C GLU A 143 25.42 14.08 0.61
N LEU A 144 25.25 12.94 -0.04
CA LEU A 144 25.70 11.64 0.46
C LEU A 144 27.23 11.55 0.61
N SER A 145 27.99 12.15 -0.28
CA SER A 145 29.45 12.07 -0.32
C SER A 145 30.17 13.01 0.66
N GLN A 146 29.44 13.82 1.42
CA GLN A 146 30.07 14.84 2.32
C GLN A 146 30.78 14.24 3.53
N LYS A 147 30.53 13.00 3.90
CA LYS A 147 31.16 12.32 5.04
C LYS A 147 31.68 10.96 4.60
N ASN A 148 32.79 10.53 5.12
CA ASN A 148 33.34 9.21 4.86
C ASN A 148 32.36 8.12 5.40
N GLN A 149 32.18 7.06 4.61
CA GLN A 149 31.36 5.91 4.95
C GLN A 149 29.96 6.29 5.44
N LEU A 150 29.31 7.15 4.72
CA LEU A 150 27.97 7.57 5.01
C LEU A 150 26.98 6.40 4.79
N LEU A 151 26.14 6.14 5.77
CA LEU A 151 24.92 5.38 5.62
C LEU A 151 23.73 6.34 5.61
N ASN A 152 22.89 6.24 4.61
CA ASN A 152 21.64 6.99 4.61
C ASN A 152 20.53 6.17 5.26
N GLY A 153 20.11 6.56 6.45
CA GLY A 153 19.14 5.85 7.27
C GLY A 153 17.72 5.87 6.73
N GLU A 154 17.39 6.91 5.97
CA GLU A 154 16.10 7.01 5.28
C GLU A 154 16.20 7.92 4.05
N TYR A 155 15.60 7.49 2.94
CA TYR A 155 15.39 8.29 1.74
C TYR A 155 14.09 7.86 1.05
N GLY A 156 13.64 8.63 0.09
CA GLY A 156 12.46 8.28 -0.69
C GLY A 156 11.20 8.96 -0.20
N ALA A 157 10.34 8.25 0.48
CA ALA A 157 9.07 8.72 1.05
C ALA A 157 8.10 9.34 0.04
N TRP A 158 8.27 9.06 -1.25
CA TRP A 158 7.30 9.50 -2.25
C TRP A 158 6.01 8.73 -2.10
N ARG A 159 4.90 9.36 -2.40
CA ARG A 159 3.59 8.73 -2.26
C ARG A 159 3.02 8.31 -3.60
N SER A 160 2.35 7.17 -3.61
CA SER A 160 1.54 6.73 -4.73
C SER A 160 0.28 6.02 -4.23
N ILE A 161 -0.83 6.24 -4.94
CA ILE A 161 -2.10 5.55 -4.68
C ILE A 161 -2.34 4.39 -5.64
N GLY A 162 -1.29 3.93 -6.34
CA GLY A 162 -1.38 2.82 -7.27
C GLY A 162 -1.95 3.18 -8.63
N LEU A 163 -1.87 4.45 -9.03
CA LEU A 163 -2.13 4.89 -10.40
C LEU A 163 -0.82 5.06 -11.14
N HIS A 164 -0.74 4.58 -12.38
CA HIS A 164 0.48 4.73 -13.17
C HIS A 164 0.78 6.19 -13.50
N THR A 165 -0.22 6.92 -13.99
CA THR A 165 -0.13 8.36 -14.28
C THR A 165 -1.13 9.16 -13.45
N GLU A 166 -0.90 10.47 -13.37
CA GLU A 166 -1.84 11.36 -12.70
C GLU A 166 -3.10 11.54 -13.52
N PRO A 167 -4.30 11.43 -12.93
CA PRO A 167 -5.52 11.91 -13.57
C PRO A 167 -5.42 13.40 -13.86
N ALA A 168 -5.96 13.85 -15.00
CA ALA A 168 -5.87 15.24 -15.47
C ALA A 168 -6.37 16.30 -14.46
N ALA A 169 -7.21 15.92 -13.53
CA ALA A 169 -7.78 16.80 -12.52
C ALA A 169 -7.08 16.75 -11.16
N PHE A 170 -6.00 15.98 -11.03
CA PHE A 170 -5.13 16.06 -9.87
C PHE A 170 -4.22 17.28 -9.97
N ASP A 171 -3.46 17.51 -8.92
CA ASP A 171 -2.44 18.53 -8.87
C ASP A 171 -1.58 18.53 -10.15
N ALA A 172 -1.43 19.70 -10.77
CA ALA A 172 -0.68 19.89 -12.03
C ALA A 172 0.80 19.46 -11.97
N ASN A 173 1.33 19.14 -10.79
CA ASN A 173 2.70 18.72 -10.60
C ASN A 173 2.93 17.20 -10.70
N GLY A 174 1.88 16.41 -10.91
CA GLY A 174 2.01 14.97 -11.07
C GLY A 174 2.64 14.26 -9.86
N VAL A 175 2.18 14.58 -8.66
CA VAL A 175 2.85 14.19 -7.40
C VAL A 175 2.47 12.82 -6.86
N TRP A 176 1.46 12.15 -7.44
CA TRP A 176 0.85 10.96 -6.87
C TRP A 176 1.00 9.70 -7.71
N SER A 177 1.64 9.79 -8.87
CA SER A 177 1.78 8.66 -9.78
C SER A 177 2.92 7.72 -9.40
N GLU A 178 2.76 6.46 -9.80
CA GLU A 178 3.83 5.47 -9.73
C GLU A 178 4.99 5.84 -10.65
N GLU A 179 4.70 6.36 -11.86
CA GLU A 179 5.70 6.85 -12.79
C GLU A 179 6.65 7.85 -12.14
N ARG A 180 6.10 8.85 -11.45
CA ARG A 180 6.92 9.85 -10.77
C ARG A 180 7.71 9.27 -9.60
N MET A 181 7.11 8.35 -8.84
CA MET A 181 7.81 7.64 -7.78
C MET A 181 8.99 6.86 -8.33
N CYS A 182 8.79 6.10 -9.40
CA CYS A 182 9.86 5.35 -10.07
C CYS A 182 11.00 6.25 -10.51
N ARG A 183 10.70 7.34 -11.23
CA ARG A 183 11.72 8.27 -11.73
C ARG A 183 12.54 8.93 -10.63
N LEU A 184 11.88 9.33 -9.54
CA LEU A 184 12.57 9.95 -8.40
C LEU A 184 13.47 8.94 -7.69
N MET A 185 12.96 7.73 -7.40
CA MET A 185 13.75 6.70 -6.73
C MET A 185 14.90 6.21 -7.61
N GLU A 186 14.67 6.00 -8.89
CA GLU A 186 15.70 5.62 -9.86
C GLU A 186 16.83 6.66 -9.94
N THR A 187 16.47 7.94 -9.94
CA THR A 187 17.47 9.02 -9.87
C THR A 187 18.31 8.93 -8.60
N LYS A 188 17.69 8.68 -7.46
CA LYS A 188 18.40 8.52 -6.17
C LYS A 188 19.32 7.30 -6.16
N ILE A 189 18.85 6.17 -6.71
CA ILE A 189 19.66 4.95 -6.85
C ILE A 189 20.92 5.26 -7.71
N ARG A 190 20.73 5.89 -8.86
CA ARG A 190 21.85 6.26 -9.75
C ARG A 190 22.86 7.17 -9.07
N LEU A 191 22.40 8.20 -8.37
CA LEU A 191 23.29 9.14 -7.67
C LEU A 191 24.00 8.48 -6.48
N ALA A 192 23.34 7.55 -5.78
CA ALA A 192 23.98 6.78 -4.73
C ALA A 192 25.02 5.81 -5.28
N GLU A 193 24.75 5.14 -6.41
CA GLU A 193 25.72 4.28 -7.09
C GLU A 193 26.98 5.05 -7.52
N GLN A 194 26.81 6.28 -8.00
CA GLN A 194 27.93 7.17 -8.34
C GLN A 194 28.76 7.59 -7.11
N ALA A 195 28.17 7.55 -5.92
CA ALA A 195 28.79 7.92 -4.65
C ALA A 195 29.24 6.69 -3.82
N LYS A 196 29.23 5.48 -4.37
CA LYS A 196 29.46 4.22 -3.65
C LYS A 196 30.80 4.09 -2.94
N ASP A 197 31.82 4.82 -3.39
CA ASP A 197 33.13 4.88 -2.71
C ASP A 197 33.08 5.62 -1.36
N SER A 198 32.02 6.40 -1.12
CA SER A 198 31.80 7.20 0.09
C SER A 198 30.56 6.78 0.87
N VAL A 199 29.69 5.95 0.31
CA VAL A 199 28.39 5.56 0.88
C VAL A 199 28.31 4.05 1.00
N CYS A 200 28.15 3.55 2.22
CA CYS A 200 28.07 2.11 2.47
C CYS A 200 26.67 1.53 2.28
N GLY A 201 25.63 2.34 2.18
CA GLY A 201 24.26 1.90 1.94
C GLY A 201 23.21 2.98 2.15
N GLN A 202 21.97 2.61 1.84
CA GLN A 202 20.83 3.49 2.03
C GLN A 202 19.55 2.66 2.26
N PHE A 203 18.63 3.18 3.07
CA PHE A 203 17.36 2.54 3.40
C PHE A 203 16.20 3.31 2.81
N GLN A 204 15.44 2.66 1.94
CA GLN A 204 14.23 3.21 1.35
C GLN A 204 13.12 3.32 2.41
N TRP A 205 12.54 4.49 2.55
CA TRP A 205 11.34 4.73 3.32
C TRP A 205 10.12 4.75 2.40
N ILE A 206 9.30 3.70 2.37
CA ILE A 206 9.27 2.46 3.14
C ILE A 206 8.99 1.27 2.21
N PHE A 207 9.17 0.04 2.68
CA PHE A 207 8.85 -1.13 1.87
C PHE A 207 7.33 -1.30 1.70
N SER A 208 6.58 -1.38 2.79
CA SER A 208 5.12 -1.56 2.77
C SER A 208 4.42 -0.30 3.27
N SER A 209 3.45 0.19 2.53
CA SER A 209 2.51 1.19 3.04
C SER A 209 1.80 0.64 4.28
N HIS A 210 1.38 1.49 5.19
CA HIS A 210 0.80 1.03 6.46
C HIS A 210 -0.22 2.02 7.03
N ASP A 211 -1.00 1.56 7.98
CA ASP A 211 -1.89 2.38 8.78
C ASP A 211 -1.11 3.47 9.53
N ASN A 212 -1.62 4.69 9.47
CA ASN A 212 -1.07 5.83 10.18
C ASN A 212 -2.18 6.77 10.63
N PRO A 213 -3.00 6.32 11.56
CA PRO A 213 -4.22 7.03 11.95
C PRO A 213 -3.90 8.43 12.50
N GLY A 214 -4.58 9.41 11.95
CA GLY A 214 -4.49 10.80 12.38
C GLY A 214 -3.18 11.52 12.07
N ARG A 215 -2.23 10.88 11.37
CA ARG A 215 -1.01 11.58 10.97
C ARG A 215 -1.27 12.47 9.75
N ARG A 216 -0.96 13.74 9.91
CA ARG A 216 -0.86 14.72 8.83
C ARG A 216 0.43 15.49 9.01
N GLN A 217 1.20 15.64 7.95
CA GLN A 217 2.44 16.41 7.99
C GLN A 217 2.14 17.89 7.74
N PRO A 218 2.55 18.80 8.61
CA PRO A 218 2.17 20.21 8.52
C PRO A 218 2.77 20.96 7.35
N ASP A 219 3.87 20.45 6.79
CA ASP A 219 4.55 20.98 5.61
C ASP A 219 3.94 20.48 4.30
N GLU A 220 3.06 19.52 4.39
CA GLU A 220 2.29 19.04 3.26
C GLU A 220 0.93 19.72 3.26
N ALA A 221 0.72 20.63 2.31
CA ALA A 221 -0.57 21.24 2.11
C ALA A 221 -1.68 20.18 2.02
N TYR A 222 -2.89 20.54 2.39
CA TYR A 222 -4.02 19.66 2.26
C TYR A 222 -4.05 18.97 0.88
N ARG A 223 -4.09 17.65 0.87
CA ARG A 223 -4.10 16.84 -0.34
C ARG A 223 -5.30 15.91 -0.35
N ARG A 224 -5.83 15.66 -1.53
CA ARG A 224 -6.97 14.73 -1.68
C ARG A 224 -6.63 13.34 -1.19
N ILE A 225 -5.40 12.88 -1.43
CA ILE A 225 -4.90 11.60 -0.98
C ILE A 225 -4.94 11.43 0.55
N ASP A 226 -4.81 12.50 1.32
CA ASP A 226 -4.89 12.44 2.78
C ASP A 226 -6.29 12.06 3.27
N LYS A 227 -7.28 12.07 2.40
CA LYS A 227 -8.64 11.60 2.64
C LYS A 227 -8.84 10.12 2.37
N VAL A 228 -7.90 9.46 1.73
CA VAL A 228 -7.99 8.04 1.35
C VAL A 228 -7.72 7.13 2.54
N GLY A 229 -8.31 7.43 3.66
CA GLY A 229 -8.08 6.69 4.88
C GLY A 229 -6.76 7.02 5.57
N PRO A 230 -6.51 6.41 6.72
CA PRO A 230 -5.40 6.73 7.60
C PRO A 230 -4.09 6.02 7.20
N PHE A 231 -3.75 5.98 5.94
CA PHE A 231 -2.60 5.24 5.43
C PHE A 231 -1.38 6.12 5.16
N ASN A 232 -0.21 5.53 5.32
CA ASN A 232 1.05 6.06 4.83
C ASN A 232 1.36 5.43 3.47
N TYR A 233 1.03 6.09 2.38
CA TYR A 233 1.16 5.60 0.99
C TYR A 233 2.57 5.77 0.41
N LYS A 234 3.62 5.43 1.14
CA LYS A 234 5.02 5.58 0.72
C LYS A 234 5.70 4.26 0.38
N GLY A 235 4.95 3.17 0.43
CA GLY A 235 5.46 1.81 0.21
C GLY A 235 5.83 1.52 -1.24
N LEU A 236 6.72 0.57 -1.41
CA LEU A 236 6.97 -0.10 -2.69
C LEU A 236 5.86 -1.10 -3.00
N VAL A 237 5.17 -1.52 -1.95
CA VAL A 237 3.96 -2.33 -2.00
C VAL A 237 2.83 -1.64 -1.24
N THR A 238 1.60 -2.00 -1.53
CA THR A 238 0.42 -1.51 -0.82
C THR A 238 0.42 -2.00 0.64
N PRO A 239 -0.52 -1.53 1.50
CA PRO A 239 -0.67 -2.10 2.85
C PRO A 239 -0.99 -3.60 2.86
N TRP A 240 -1.36 -4.14 1.72
CA TRP A 240 -1.75 -5.53 1.53
C TRP A 240 -0.75 -6.34 0.70
N GLU A 241 0.50 -5.85 0.61
CA GLU A 241 1.65 -6.49 -0.04
C GLU A 241 1.58 -6.54 -1.59
N GLU A 242 0.59 -5.92 -2.22
CA GLU A 242 0.52 -5.85 -3.68
C GLU A 242 1.63 -4.95 -4.21
N PRO A 243 2.51 -5.45 -5.10
CA PRO A 243 3.63 -4.66 -5.62
C PRO A 243 3.17 -3.54 -6.55
N LEU A 244 3.82 -2.39 -6.43
CA LEU A 244 3.68 -1.25 -7.33
C LEU A 244 4.79 -1.26 -8.39
N ASP A 245 4.69 -0.42 -9.43
CA ASP A 245 5.71 -0.31 -10.48
C ASP A 245 7.12 -0.08 -9.91
N VAL A 246 7.21 0.68 -8.83
CA VAL A 246 8.49 0.97 -8.15
C VAL A 246 9.14 -0.27 -7.54
N TYR A 247 8.38 -1.28 -7.15
CA TYR A 247 8.93 -2.56 -6.70
C TYR A 247 9.74 -3.23 -7.82
N TYR A 248 9.20 -3.26 -9.04
CA TYR A 248 9.88 -3.83 -10.20
C TYR A 248 11.05 -2.97 -10.67
N MET A 249 10.95 -1.65 -10.53
CA MET A 249 12.06 -0.74 -10.77
C MET A 249 13.24 -1.07 -9.83
N TYR A 250 13.01 -1.30 -8.53
CA TYR A 250 14.06 -1.72 -7.61
C TYR A 250 14.62 -3.09 -7.97
N ARG A 251 13.77 -4.06 -8.24
CA ARG A 251 14.19 -5.41 -8.64
C ARG A 251 15.08 -5.38 -9.88
N ALA A 252 14.72 -4.60 -10.89
CA ALA A 252 15.52 -4.43 -12.11
C ALA A 252 16.91 -3.83 -11.85
N ASN A 253 17.06 -3.04 -10.79
CA ASN A 253 18.32 -2.40 -10.45
C ASN A 253 19.18 -3.18 -9.43
N TYR A 254 18.56 -4.02 -8.59
CA TYR A 254 19.23 -4.66 -7.46
C TYR A 254 19.45 -6.16 -7.63
N VAL A 255 18.69 -6.83 -8.51
CA VAL A 255 18.86 -8.26 -8.80
C VAL A 255 19.72 -8.43 -10.04
N PRO A 256 20.84 -9.17 -9.97
CA PRO A 256 21.65 -9.44 -11.16
C PRO A 256 20.91 -10.31 -12.18
N ALA A 257 21.01 -9.99 -13.47
CA ALA A 257 20.42 -10.82 -14.54
C ALA A 257 21.00 -12.24 -14.62
N SER A 258 22.17 -12.47 -14.01
CA SER A 258 22.76 -13.80 -13.87
C SER A 258 22.05 -14.70 -12.87
N GLU A 259 21.32 -14.09 -11.93
CA GLU A 259 20.55 -14.79 -10.90
C GLU A 259 19.09 -14.93 -11.31
N ASP A 260 18.47 -13.83 -11.70
CA ASP A 260 17.07 -13.77 -12.08
C ASP A 260 16.84 -12.68 -13.14
N PRO A 261 16.95 -13.01 -14.44
CA PRO A 261 16.68 -12.07 -15.52
C PRO A 261 15.21 -11.68 -15.53
N MET A 262 14.93 -10.38 -15.70
CA MET A 262 13.57 -9.85 -15.71
C MET A 262 13.36 -8.77 -16.76
N VAL A 263 12.12 -8.66 -17.22
CA VAL A 263 11.56 -7.51 -17.94
C VAL A 263 10.19 -7.22 -17.35
N TYR A 264 9.89 -5.96 -17.13
CA TYR A 264 8.60 -5.47 -16.67
C TYR A 264 8.18 -4.25 -17.50
N LEU A 265 7.14 -4.40 -18.29
CA LEU A 265 6.52 -3.30 -19.04
C LEU A 265 5.67 -2.43 -18.09
N ALA A 266 6.00 -1.19 -17.95
CA ALA A 266 5.22 -0.29 -17.10
C ALA A 266 3.96 0.21 -17.86
N SER A 267 2.72 -0.01 -17.34
CA SER A 267 2.37 -0.73 -16.14
C SER A 267 1.33 -1.82 -16.48
N HIS A 268 1.36 -2.91 -15.73
CA HIS A 268 0.41 -4.03 -15.88
C HIS A 268 -1.02 -3.65 -15.48
N THR A 269 -1.19 -2.65 -14.65
CA THR A 269 -2.48 -2.21 -14.12
C THR A 269 -2.87 -0.80 -14.59
N TRP A 270 -2.32 -0.35 -15.71
CA TRP A 270 -2.66 0.94 -16.30
C TRP A 270 -3.93 0.83 -17.13
N GLU A 271 -5.05 1.14 -16.50
CA GLU A 271 -6.36 1.17 -17.15
C GLU A 271 -6.45 2.29 -18.21
N ASP A 272 -7.28 2.05 -19.21
CA ASP A 272 -7.67 3.05 -20.22
C ASP A 272 -6.50 3.74 -20.96
N ARG A 273 -5.33 3.12 -20.97
CA ARG A 273 -4.12 3.71 -21.57
C ARG A 273 -4.33 4.20 -22.99
N PHE A 274 -5.15 3.49 -23.77
CA PHE A 274 -5.45 3.79 -25.18
C PHE A 274 -6.93 4.05 -25.46
N ALA A 275 -7.76 4.18 -24.47
CA ALA A 275 -9.22 4.36 -24.58
C ALA A 275 -9.61 5.60 -25.40
N THR A 276 -8.78 6.62 -25.47
CA THR A 276 -9.02 7.84 -26.26
C THR A 276 -8.70 7.69 -27.76
N GLY A 277 -8.28 6.51 -28.21
CA GLY A 277 -7.82 6.26 -29.58
C GLY A 277 -6.47 6.92 -29.93
N ARG A 278 -5.78 7.49 -28.96
CA ARG A 278 -4.45 8.05 -29.14
C ARG A 278 -3.43 6.93 -29.24
N ARG A 279 -2.95 6.64 -30.42
CA ARG A 279 -2.01 5.53 -30.70
C ARG A 279 -0.55 5.85 -30.36
N ARG A 280 -0.13 7.10 -30.33
CA ARG A 280 1.24 7.48 -30.01
C ARG A 280 1.49 7.54 -28.54
N ALA A 281 2.46 6.75 -28.07
CA ALA A 281 2.81 6.63 -26.67
C ALA A 281 4.32 6.46 -26.46
N THR A 282 4.77 6.79 -25.29
CA THR A 282 6.07 6.35 -24.75
C THR A 282 5.84 5.04 -24.02
N ILE A 283 6.64 4.04 -24.37
CA ILE A 283 6.64 2.73 -23.72
C ILE A 283 7.88 2.64 -22.84
N GLU A 284 7.69 2.29 -21.60
CA GLU A 284 8.76 2.14 -20.61
C GLU A 284 8.84 0.71 -20.12
N ALA A 285 10.05 0.22 -19.87
CA ALA A 285 10.29 -1.07 -19.27
C ALA A 285 11.43 -1.01 -18.26
N TYR A 286 11.26 -1.72 -17.16
CA TYR A 286 12.31 -1.98 -16.17
C TYR A 286 12.90 -3.36 -16.44
N SER A 287 14.22 -3.48 -16.53
CA SER A 287 14.88 -4.74 -16.79
C SER A 287 16.33 -4.72 -16.32
N ASN A 288 16.82 -5.84 -15.83
CA ASN A 288 18.23 -6.07 -15.51
C ASN A 288 19.01 -6.72 -16.67
N CYS A 289 18.35 -7.02 -17.80
CA CYS A 289 18.98 -7.60 -18.98
C CYS A 289 19.92 -6.61 -19.69
N ASP A 290 20.86 -7.11 -20.52
CA ASP A 290 21.80 -6.29 -21.28
C ASP A 290 21.10 -5.42 -22.34
N SER A 291 19.99 -5.92 -22.86
CA SER A 291 19.15 -5.20 -23.83
C SER A 291 17.73 -5.73 -23.82
N VAL A 292 16.81 -4.87 -24.26
CA VAL A 292 15.39 -5.22 -24.44
C VAL A 292 14.95 -4.88 -25.86
N LEU A 293 14.27 -5.82 -26.49
CA LEU A 293 13.59 -5.64 -27.77
C LEU A 293 12.09 -5.50 -27.53
N LEU A 294 11.47 -4.54 -28.18
CA LEU A 294 10.04 -4.28 -28.07
C LEU A 294 9.33 -4.58 -29.39
N TYR A 295 8.19 -5.25 -29.29
CA TYR A 295 7.30 -5.60 -30.39
C TYR A 295 5.86 -5.17 -30.10
N ASN A 296 5.12 -4.80 -31.14
CA ASN A 296 3.69 -4.54 -31.07
C ASN A 296 2.87 -5.73 -31.64
N ASP A 297 3.28 -6.93 -31.27
CA ASP A 297 2.63 -8.19 -31.67
C ASP A 297 3.01 -9.30 -30.66
N ALA A 298 2.33 -10.40 -30.71
CA ALA A 298 2.59 -11.59 -29.88
C ALA A 298 3.83 -12.39 -30.28
N VAL A 299 4.41 -12.11 -31.45
CA VAL A 299 5.62 -12.75 -31.97
C VAL A 299 6.65 -11.70 -32.38
N ASP A 300 7.80 -12.12 -32.93
CA ASP A 300 8.87 -11.22 -33.39
C ASP A 300 8.46 -10.51 -34.71
N ALA A 301 7.27 -9.89 -34.69
CA ALA A 301 6.72 -9.06 -35.77
C ALA A 301 6.42 -7.64 -35.21
N GLU A 302 6.16 -6.68 -36.09
CA GLU A 302 5.88 -5.28 -35.71
C GLU A 302 6.93 -4.73 -34.73
N TYR A 303 8.18 -4.83 -35.12
CA TYR A 303 9.35 -4.46 -34.32
C TYR A 303 9.41 -2.95 -34.04
N LEU A 304 9.43 -2.56 -32.76
CA LEU A 304 9.49 -1.17 -32.30
C LEU A 304 10.90 -0.70 -31.94
N GLY A 305 11.85 -1.61 -31.84
CA GLY A 305 13.26 -1.28 -31.64
C GLY A 305 13.91 -1.98 -30.45
N ARG A 306 15.24 -1.96 -30.45
CA ARG A 306 16.10 -2.46 -29.37
C ARG A 306 16.64 -1.29 -28.57
N LYS A 307 16.70 -1.46 -27.26
CA LYS A 307 17.39 -0.56 -26.33
C LYS A 307 18.44 -1.32 -25.55
N LEU A 308 19.51 -0.63 -25.20
CA LEU A 308 20.60 -1.16 -24.36
C LEU A 308 20.45 -0.71 -22.92
N ASN A 309 20.94 -1.52 -22.01
CA ASN A 309 21.06 -1.15 -20.61
C ASN A 309 22.18 -0.12 -20.42
N HIS A 310 21.91 0.95 -19.70
CA HIS A 310 22.86 2.03 -19.41
C HIS A 310 23.36 2.01 -17.94
N GLY A 311 23.13 0.92 -17.22
CA GLY A 311 23.59 0.74 -15.86
C GLY A 311 22.55 1.07 -14.79
N VAL A 312 22.98 1.00 -13.54
CA VAL A 312 22.12 1.20 -12.37
C VAL A 312 21.45 2.57 -12.38
N GLY A 313 20.16 2.61 -12.09
CA GLY A 313 19.34 3.82 -12.07
C GLY A 313 18.94 4.29 -13.46
N THR A 314 18.78 3.37 -14.41
CA THR A 314 18.26 3.62 -15.76
C THR A 314 17.20 2.59 -16.14
N HIS A 315 16.30 2.97 -17.02
CA HIS A 315 15.28 2.10 -17.59
C HIS A 315 15.27 2.19 -19.12
N PHE A 316 14.48 1.35 -19.75
CA PHE A 316 14.35 1.27 -21.21
C PHE A 316 13.15 2.10 -21.66
N MET A 317 13.34 2.98 -22.64
CA MET A 317 12.29 3.89 -23.12
C MET A 317 12.21 3.92 -24.64
N TRP A 318 11.00 3.74 -25.18
CA TRP A 318 10.68 3.89 -26.60
C TRP A 318 9.74 5.06 -26.77
N GLU A 319 10.31 6.23 -26.99
CA GLU A 319 9.55 7.48 -27.09
C GLU A 319 8.72 7.56 -28.36
N ASN A 320 7.52 8.12 -28.24
CA ASN A 320 6.63 8.50 -29.33
C ASN A 320 6.42 7.40 -30.39
N ARG A 321 6.19 6.17 -29.94
CA ARG A 321 5.90 5.03 -30.84
C ARG A 321 4.43 4.98 -31.20
N ASP A 322 4.16 4.58 -32.45
CA ASP A 322 2.79 4.32 -32.93
C ASP A 322 2.42 2.87 -32.52
N ILE A 323 1.47 2.76 -31.60
CA ILE A 323 1.00 1.46 -31.07
C ILE A 323 -0.32 1.16 -31.76
N ARG A 324 -0.30 0.25 -32.69
CA ARG A 324 -1.45 -0.11 -33.50
C ARG A 324 -2.25 -1.27 -32.91
N TYR A 325 -1.53 -2.30 -32.44
CA TYR A 325 -2.13 -3.54 -32.00
C TYR A 325 -2.19 -3.64 -30.48
N ASN A 326 -3.14 -4.44 -30.02
CA ASN A 326 -3.44 -4.62 -28.61
C ASN A 326 -2.41 -5.46 -27.83
N VAL A 327 -1.29 -5.84 -28.43
CA VAL A 327 -0.22 -6.59 -27.74
C VAL A 327 1.06 -5.76 -27.75
N LEU A 328 1.62 -5.54 -26.56
CA LEU A 328 3.01 -5.13 -26.38
C LEU A 328 3.79 -6.30 -25.79
N ARG A 329 4.90 -6.66 -26.43
CA ARG A 329 5.77 -7.74 -25.99
C ARG A 329 7.20 -7.24 -25.91
N ALA A 330 7.82 -7.40 -24.76
CA ALA A 330 9.19 -7.03 -24.51
C ALA A 330 10.03 -8.30 -24.24
N VAL A 331 11.17 -8.43 -24.91
CA VAL A 331 12.09 -9.55 -24.75
C VAL A 331 13.43 -9.04 -24.26
N GLY A 332 13.83 -9.45 -23.06
CA GLY A 332 15.13 -9.18 -22.45
C GLY A 332 16.19 -10.18 -22.90
N TYR A 333 17.34 -9.65 -23.28
CA TYR A 333 18.49 -10.45 -23.69
C TYR A 333 19.62 -10.32 -22.68
N PHE A 334 20.14 -11.45 -22.23
CA PHE A 334 21.30 -11.54 -21.37
C PHE A 334 22.39 -12.39 -22.03
N LYS A 335 23.60 -11.84 -22.15
CA LYS A 335 24.73 -12.48 -22.87
C LYS A 335 24.35 -12.96 -24.28
N GLY A 336 23.57 -12.14 -24.99
CA GLY A 336 23.16 -12.39 -26.37
C GLY A 336 22.06 -13.43 -26.56
N LYS A 337 21.44 -13.94 -25.48
CA LYS A 337 20.34 -14.90 -25.52
C LYS A 337 19.06 -14.30 -24.91
N PRO A 338 17.88 -14.64 -25.44
CA PRO A 338 16.63 -14.33 -24.76
C PRO A 338 16.63 -14.95 -23.36
N ALA A 339 16.29 -14.15 -22.36
CA ALA A 339 16.37 -14.54 -20.95
C ALA A 339 15.10 -14.23 -20.15
N ALA A 340 14.37 -13.19 -20.54
CA ALA A 340 13.12 -12.80 -19.90
C ALA A 340 12.16 -12.23 -20.94
N GLU A 341 10.87 -12.29 -20.65
CA GLU A 341 9.81 -11.80 -21.52
C GLU A 341 8.68 -11.21 -20.68
N ASP A 342 8.08 -10.16 -21.19
CA ASP A 342 6.88 -9.57 -20.61
C ASP A 342 5.88 -9.17 -21.69
N VAL A 343 4.59 -9.34 -21.42
CA VAL A 343 3.52 -9.14 -22.39
C VAL A 343 2.36 -8.40 -21.74
N LEU A 344 1.89 -7.35 -22.41
CA LEU A 344 0.64 -6.67 -22.07
C LEU A 344 -0.38 -6.85 -23.19
N VAL A 345 -1.63 -7.07 -22.81
CA VAL A 345 -2.80 -7.09 -23.69
C VAL A 345 -3.66 -5.88 -23.37
N LEU A 346 -3.73 -4.96 -24.29
CA LEU A 346 -4.24 -3.61 -24.09
C LEU A 346 -5.64 -3.44 -24.69
N ASP A 347 -6.47 -2.66 -24.02
CA ASP A 347 -7.80 -2.32 -24.53
C ASP A 347 -7.76 -1.16 -25.52
N GLY A 348 -8.81 -1.08 -26.36
CA GLY A 348 -9.02 0.05 -27.27
C GLY A 348 -8.16 0.03 -28.54
N LEU A 349 -7.44 -1.05 -28.83
CA LEU A 349 -6.57 -1.21 -29.99
C LEU A 349 -7.01 -2.37 -30.88
N GLU A 350 -6.51 -2.41 -32.13
CA GLU A 350 -6.77 -3.52 -33.05
C GLU A 350 -6.14 -4.83 -32.52
N LYS A 351 -6.85 -5.96 -32.67
CA LYS A 351 -6.29 -7.28 -32.29
C LYS A 351 -5.01 -7.54 -33.07
N ALA A 352 -3.97 -7.95 -32.38
CA ALA A 352 -2.67 -8.24 -32.99
C ALA A 352 -2.78 -9.37 -34.04
N PRO A 353 -2.06 -9.30 -35.16
CA PRO A 353 -2.13 -10.29 -36.21
C PRO A 353 -1.82 -11.72 -35.74
N HIS A 354 -0.88 -11.87 -34.82
CA HIS A 354 -0.48 -13.16 -34.28
C HIS A 354 -0.96 -13.40 -32.85
N PHE A 355 -2.06 -12.74 -32.43
CA PHE A 355 -2.61 -12.84 -31.08
C PHE A 355 -2.77 -14.28 -30.56
N GLU A 356 -3.16 -15.22 -31.45
CA GLU A 356 -3.33 -16.63 -31.11
C GLU A 356 -2.03 -17.31 -30.61
N ALA A 357 -0.87 -16.71 -30.84
CA ALA A 357 0.39 -17.23 -30.33
C ALA A 357 0.45 -17.12 -28.77
N LEU A 358 -0.23 -16.16 -28.18
CA LEU A 358 -0.26 -15.99 -26.74
C LEU A 358 -0.89 -17.19 -26.01
N TYR A 359 -1.85 -17.85 -26.65
CA TYR A 359 -2.45 -19.06 -26.09
C TYR A 359 -1.50 -20.29 -26.09
N ARG A 360 -0.32 -20.17 -26.69
CA ARG A 360 0.73 -21.19 -26.64
C ARG A 360 1.76 -20.98 -25.55
N GLY A 361 1.66 -19.86 -24.84
CA GLY A 361 2.60 -19.45 -23.78
C GLY A 361 3.92 -18.89 -24.29
N SER A 362 4.72 -18.41 -23.37
CA SER A 362 6.05 -17.88 -23.66
C SER A 362 7.04 -19.00 -24.01
N VAL A 363 7.91 -18.73 -24.98
CA VAL A 363 9.03 -19.62 -25.33
C VAL A 363 10.13 -19.58 -24.26
N ILE A 364 10.23 -18.47 -23.54
CA ILE A 364 11.29 -18.23 -22.55
C ILE A 364 10.90 -18.78 -21.18
N VAL A 365 9.62 -18.64 -20.82
CA VAL A 365 9.03 -19.21 -19.60
C VAL A 365 7.87 -20.11 -20.03
N PRO A 366 8.13 -21.36 -20.37
CA PRO A 366 7.07 -22.26 -20.83
C PRO A 366 6.07 -22.52 -19.72
N VAL A 367 4.80 -22.21 -19.99
CA VAL A 367 3.68 -22.58 -19.14
C VAL A 367 3.25 -24.00 -19.46
N ALA A 368 2.91 -24.79 -18.47
CA ALA A 368 2.44 -26.16 -18.67
C ALA A 368 1.24 -26.19 -19.64
N ALA A 369 1.23 -27.14 -20.55
CA ALA A 369 0.25 -27.21 -21.65
C ALA A 369 -1.22 -27.26 -21.17
N ASP A 370 -1.47 -27.86 -20.03
CA ASP A 370 -2.76 -27.90 -19.36
C ASP A 370 -3.23 -26.51 -18.84
N ARG A 371 -2.28 -25.62 -18.59
CA ARG A 371 -2.58 -24.22 -18.20
C ARG A 371 -2.71 -23.26 -19.39
N LEU A 372 -2.26 -23.65 -20.57
CA LEU A 372 -2.28 -22.78 -21.75
C LEU A 372 -3.60 -22.80 -22.50
N ASN A 373 -4.18 -23.99 -22.64
CA ASN A 373 -5.39 -24.18 -23.41
C ASN A 373 -6.54 -24.43 -22.48
N GLY A 374 -6.96 -23.39 -21.83
CA GLY A 374 -8.04 -23.48 -20.90
C GLY A 374 -9.17 -24.28 -21.42
N THR A 375 -9.42 -25.25 -20.64
CA THR A 375 -10.54 -26.11 -20.79
C THR A 375 -11.80 -25.34 -20.39
N ASP A 376 -12.88 -25.96 -20.51
CA ASP A 376 -14.26 -25.63 -20.25
C ASP A 376 -14.59 -24.92 -18.93
N LEU A 377 -13.70 -24.03 -18.43
CA LEU A 377 -13.92 -23.31 -17.15
C LEU A 377 -15.26 -22.57 -17.15
N LEU A 378 -15.59 -21.89 -18.27
CA LEU A 378 -16.82 -21.12 -18.38
C LEU A 378 -17.99 -21.94 -18.95
N LYS A 379 -17.76 -23.18 -19.40
CA LYS A 379 -18.83 -24.01 -19.89
C LYS A 379 -19.91 -24.20 -18.83
N GLY A 380 -21.14 -23.92 -19.20
CA GLY A 380 -22.30 -24.10 -18.33
C GLY A 380 -22.46 -25.57 -17.90
N ALA A 381 -22.86 -25.78 -16.65
CA ALA A 381 -23.15 -27.12 -16.12
C ALA A 381 -24.43 -27.68 -16.79
N GLU A 382 -24.35 -28.94 -17.25
CA GLU A 382 -25.47 -29.62 -17.84
C GLU A 382 -26.63 -29.78 -16.84
N GLY A 383 -27.85 -29.52 -17.28
CA GLY A 383 -29.05 -29.59 -16.43
C GLY A 383 -29.28 -28.39 -15.53
N TYR A 384 -28.49 -27.32 -15.68
CA TYR A 384 -28.64 -26.08 -14.91
C TYR A 384 -29.10 -24.93 -15.78
N THR A 385 -29.96 -24.08 -15.25
CA THR A 385 -30.35 -22.78 -15.81
C THR A 385 -29.64 -21.68 -15.05
N TYR A 386 -28.90 -20.84 -15.77
CA TYR A 386 -28.13 -19.72 -15.16
C TYR A 386 -29.00 -18.48 -15.06
N LEU A 387 -29.16 -17.96 -13.84
CA LEU A 387 -29.92 -16.74 -13.55
C LEU A 387 -29.02 -15.49 -13.67
N TYR A 388 -27.78 -15.63 -13.22
CA TYR A 388 -26.82 -14.54 -13.23
C TYR A 388 -25.48 -15.02 -13.75
N ARG A 389 -24.82 -14.17 -14.52
CA ARG A 389 -23.39 -14.17 -14.82
C ARG A 389 -22.92 -12.73 -14.70
N LEU A 390 -22.00 -12.47 -13.80
CA LEU A 390 -21.47 -11.15 -13.48
C LEU A 390 -19.98 -11.10 -13.75
N ASN A 391 -19.54 -10.12 -14.55
CA ASN A 391 -18.12 -9.78 -14.73
C ASN A 391 -17.71 -8.75 -13.67
N CYS A 392 -17.13 -9.22 -12.57
CA CYS A 392 -16.86 -8.38 -11.40
C CYS A 392 -15.85 -7.29 -11.72
N GLY A 393 -16.25 -6.02 -11.52
CA GLY A 393 -15.42 -4.85 -11.81
C GLY A 393 -15.24 -4.55 -13.30
N GLY A 394 -15.84 -5.33 -14.20
CA GLY A 394 -15.67 -5.22 -15.64
C GLY A 394 -16.94 -4.85 -16.39
N ASP A 395 -16.78 -4.64 -17.69
CA ASP A 395 -17.85 -4.37 -18.64
C ASP A 395 -18.60 -5.65 -19.04
N ALA A 396 -19.71 -5.48 -19.77
CA ALA A 396 -20.44 -6.63 -20.31
C ALA A 396 -19.54 -7.41 -21.29
N TYR A 397 -19.54 -8.72 -21.13
CA TYR A 397 -18.66 -9.60 -21.89
C TYR A 397 -19.43 -10.81 -22.41
N THR A 398 -19.11 -11.26 -23.61
CA THR A 398 -19.66 -12.51 -24.17
C THR A 398 -18.54 -13.51 -24.33
N ASP A 399 -18.64 -14.64 -23.60
CA ASP A 399 -17.60 -15.66 -23.59
C ASP A 399 -17.57 -16.52 -24.86
N THR A 400 -16.60 -17.41 -24.96
CA THR A 400 -16.40 -18.31 -26.10
C THR A 400 -17.54 -19.32 -26.30
N TYR A 401 -18.41 -19.48 -25.32
CA TYR A 401 -19.63 -20.30 -25.38
C TYR A 401 -20.87 -19.49 -25.77
N GLY A 402 -20.72 -18.19 -26.05
CA GLY A 402 -21.80 -17.26 -26.37
C GLY A 402 -22.67 -16.87 -25.18
N GLN A 403 -22.18 -17.06 -23.95
CA GLN A 403 -22.86 -16.69 -22.74
C GLN A 403 -22.54 -15.24 -22.38
N VAL A 404 -23.58 -14.46 -22.04
CA VAL A 404 -23.41 -13.05 -21.70
C VAL A 404 -23.17 -12.90 -20.20
N TRP A 405 -22.08 -12.26 -19.84
CA TRP A 405 -21.73 -11.80 -18.51
C TRP A 405 -22.13 -10.35 -18.37
N ALA A 406 -22.93 -10.05 -17.36
CA ALA A 406 -23.37 -8.68 -17.07
C ALA A 406 -22.22 -7.84 -16.56
N GLN A 407 -22.25 -6.57 -16.90
CA GLN A 407 -21.26 -5.61 -16.41
C GLN A 407 -21.42 -5.32 -14.91
N ASP A 408 -20.30 -5.07 -14.26
CA ASP A 408 -20.19 -4.62 -12.85
C ASP A 408 -19.26 -3.43 -12.71
N ASN A 409 -19.02 -2.73 -13.80
CA ASN A 409 -18.23 -1.50 -13.78
C ASN A 409 -19.05 -0.36 -13.18
N SER A 410 -18.64 0.16 -12.05
CA SER A 410 -19.29 1.28 -11.36
C SER A 410 -19.34 2.57 -12.17
N ARG A 411 -18.56 2.69 -13.25
CA ARG A 411 -18.61 3.85 -14.17
C ARG A 411 -19.89 3.90 -15.00
N TYR A 412 -20.48 2.74 -15.32
CA TYR A 412 -21.48 2.66 -16.40
C TYR A 412 -22.81 2.06 -15.98
N SER A 413 -22.89 1.36 -14.87
CA SER A 413 -24.11 0.67 -14.50
C SER A 413 -24.21 0.23 -13.06
N HIS A 414 -25.30 -0.40 -12.82
CA HIS A 414 -25.68 -1.05 -11.58
C HIS A 414 -24.81 -2.27 -11.29
N SER A 415 -24.34 -2.35 -10.06
CA SER A 415 -23.60 -3.49 -9.57
C SER A 415 -24.37 -4.14 -8.42
N TRP A 416 -24.39 -5.46 -8.37
CA TRP A 416 -24.84 -6.19 -7.20
C TRP A 416 -23.79 -6.28 -6.09
N ALA A 417 -22.61 -5.67 -6.31
CA ALA A 417 -21.54 -5.61 -5.36
C ALA A 417 -21.52 -4.27 -4.62
N GLU A 418 -21.16 -4.31 -3.36
CA GLU A 418 -20.73 -3.13 -2.60
C GLU A 418 -19.21 -3.04 -2.63
N SER A 419 -18.70 -1.84 -2.92
CA SER A 419 -17.29 -1.61 -2.86
C SER A 419 -16.81 -1.42 -1.41
N PHE A 420 -15.52 -1.63 -1.20
CA PHE A 420 -14.82 -1.35 0.03
C PHE A 420 -14.99 0.11 0.49
N ILE A 421 -15.17 1.05 -0.44
CA ILE A 421 -15.39 2.46 -0.18
C ILE A 421 -16.86 2.79 -0.37
N HIS A 422 -17.49 3.24 0.71
CA HIS A 422 -18.92 3.58 0.67
C HIS A 422 -19.14 4.98 0.04
N PRO A 423 -20.24 5.21 -0.71
CA PRO A 423 -20.59 6.52 -1.27
C PRO A 423 -20.59 7.68 -0.30
N SER A 424 -20.96 7.50 0.95
CA SER A 424 -20.89 8.55 1.96
C SER A 424 -19.48 8.90 2.42
N ASP A 425 -18.50 8.07 2.11
CA ASP A 425 -17.12 8.35 2.49
C ASP A 425 -16.53 9.32 1.46
N SER A 426 -16.08 10.48 1.89
CA SER A 426 -15.47 11.50 1.02
C SER A 426 -14.22 11.02 0.27
N VAL A 427 -13.88 9.77 0.43
CA VAL A 427 -12.71 9.08 -0.10
C VAL A 427 -12.93 8.49 -1.47
N GLN A 428 -14.18 8.32 -1.90
CA GLN A 428 -14.58 7.65 -3.12
C GLN A 428 -14.11 8.24 -4.42
N LEU A 429 -13.49 9.29 -4.29
CA LEU A 429 -13.46 10.28 -5.33
C LEU A 429 -12.18 10.24 -6.11
N LEU A 430 -11.31 9.28 -5.85
CA LEU A 430 -9.94 9.47 -6.26
C LEU A 430 -9.47 8.53 -7.35
N SER A 431 -9.96 7.31 -7.42
CA SER A 431 -9.53 6.39 -8.47
C SER A 431 -10.35 5.10 -8.48
N PRO A 432 -10.32 4.31 -9.56
CA PRO A 432 -10.83 2.94 -9.57
C PRO A 432 -10.24 2.06 -8.47
N TYR A 433 -9.01 2.33 -8.07
CA TYR A 433 -8.34 1.66 -6.96
C TYR A 433 -9.13 1.81 -5.64
N GLN A 434 -9.60 3.02 -5.33
CA GLN A 434 -10.44 3.25 -4.15
C GLN A 434 -11.90 2.78 -4.35
N ALA A 435 -12.34 2.62 -5.57
CA ALA A 435 -13.65 2.04 -5.88
C ALA A 435 -13.65 0.49 -5.76
N SER A 436 -12.56 -0.11 -5.29
CA SER A 436 -12.40 -1.56 -5.13
C SER A 436 -12.61 -2.34 -6.43
N GLN A 437 -12.18 -1.75 -7.53
CA GLN A 437 -12.14 -2.40 -8.84
C GLN A 437 -10.83 -2.08 -9.54
N ARG A 438 -10.34 -3.03 -10.32
CA ARG A 438 -9.07 -2.91 -11.05
C ARG A 438 -9.08 -3.77 -12.29
N THR A 439 -8.15 -3.45 -13.20
CA THR A 439 -7.86 -4.22 -14.40
C THR A 439 -6.40 -4.65 -14.38
N THR A 440 -6.10 -5.86 -14.82
CA THR A 440 -4.76 -6.27 -15.26
C THR A 440 -4.72 -6.34 -16.77
N ASN A 441 -3.58 -5.97 -17.37
CA ASN A 441 -3.31 -6.10 -18.79
C ASN A 441 -2.55 -7.41 -19.12
N ASP A 442 -2.43 -8.30 -18.18
CA ASP A 442 -1.68 -9.54 -18.34
C ASP A 442 -2.48 -10.59 -19.12
N PRO A 443 -1.81 -11.42 -19.94
CA PRO A 443 -2.41 -12.64 -20.46
C PRO A 443 -2.82 -13.59 -19.34
N ILE A 444 -3.98 -14.21 -19.45
CA ILE A 444 -4.49 -15.12 -18.43
C ILE A 444 -4.27 -16.57 -18.85
N HIS A 445 -3.65 -17.37 -17.97
CA HIS A 445 -3.41 -18.79 -18.21
C HIS A 445 -4.63 -19.64 -17.87
N GLY A 446 -4.83 -20.75 -18.56
CA GLY A 446 -5.88 -21.72 -18.27
C GLY A 446 -7.26 -21.38 -18.84
N THR A 447 -7.37 -20.33 -19.65
CA THR A 447 -8.60 -19.98 -20.37
C THR A 447 -8.29 -19.20 -21.64
N ARG A 448 -9.28 -19.10 -22.53
CA ARG A 448 -9.26 -18.15 -23.66
C ARG A 448 -10.16 -16.93 -23.42
N ASP A 449 -10.92 -16.97 -22.36
CA ASP A 449 -11.87 -15.94 -21.96
C ASP A 449 -11.21 -14.99 -20.96
N TRP A 450 -10.15 -14.30 -21.41
CA TRP A 450 -9.28 -13.48 -20.58
C TRP A 450 -10.02 -12.30 -19.95
N GLU A 451 -10.95 -11.68 -20.70
CA GLU A 451 -11.68 -10.50 -20.27
C GLU A 451 -12.40 -10.70 -18.94
N LEU A 452 -12.90 -11.93 -18.68
CA LEU A 452 -13.53 -12.24 -17.40
C LEU A 452 -12.55 -12.21 -16.23
N PHE A 453 -11.26 -12.49 -16.46
CA PHE A 453 -10.23 -12.59 -15.43
C PHE A 453 -9.32 -11.36 -15.36
N GLN A 454 -9.35 -10.51 -16.38
CA GLN A 454 -8.56 -9.28 -16.42
C GLN A 454 -9.18 -8.14 -15.62
N THR A 455 -10.45 -8.26 -15.24
CA THR A 455 -11.13 -7.31 -14.34
C THR A 455 -11.55 -8.01 -13.06
N PHE A 456 -11.55 -7.27 -11.96
CA PHE A 456 -11.89 -7.84 -10.66
C PHE A 456 -12.31 -6.77 -9.66
N ARG A 457 -13.10 -7.22 -8.68
CA ARG A 457 -13.33 -6.46 -7.45
C ARG A 457 -12.47 -7.00 -6.34
N PHE A 458 -12.06 -6.11 -5.45
CA PHE A 458 -11.23 -6.46 -4.31
C PHE A 458 -11.61 -5.65 -3.07
N GLY A 459 -11.23 -6.14 -1.90
CA GLY A 459 -11.50 -5.45 -0.63
C GLY A 459 -11.34 -6.36 0.57
N ARG A 460 -11.63 -5.84 1.75
CA ARG A 460 -11.59 -6.60 3.00
C ARG A 460 -12.95 -6.63 3.69
N HIS A 461 -13.38 -5.51 4.25
CA HIS A 461 -14.51 -5.48 5.17
C HIS A 461 -15.86 -5.28 4.51
N LYS A 462 -15.89 -4.65 3.34
CA LYS A 462 -17.13 -4.26 2.66
C LYS A 462 -17.35 -4.93 1.30
N LEU A 463 -16.42 -5.77 0.86
CA LEU A 463 -16.62 -6.51 -0.39
C LEU A 463 -17.71 -7.55 -0.18
N ASN A 464 -18.81 -7.40 -0.91
CA ASN A 464 -19.92 -8.34 -0.84
C ASN A 464 -20.81 -8.24 -2.08
N PHE A 465 -21.61 -9.28 -2.31
CA PHE A 465 -22.55 -9.36 -3.42
C PHE A 465 -23.93 -9.83 -2.92
N ARG A 466 -24.99 -9.32 -3.54
CA ARG A 466 -26.38 -9.61 -3.19
C ARG A 466 -27.19 -9.84 -4.46
N PHE A 467 -27.70 -11.04 -4.65
CA PHE A 467 -28.47 -11.41 -5.83
C PHE A 467 -29.91 -11.79 -5.42
N PRO A 468 -30.93 -11.09 -5.91
CA PRO A 468 -32.31 -11.49 -5.76
C PRO A 468 -32.55 -12.81 -6.50
N VAL A 469 -32.93 -13.85 -5.79
CA VAL A 469 -33.28 -15.15 -6.35
C VAL A 469 -34.45 -15.77 -5.55
N PRO A 470 -35.34 -16.56 -6.15
CA PRO A 470 -36.33 -17.32 -5.40
C PRO A 470 -35.72 -18.24 -4.37
N ASP A 471 -36.46 -18.63 -3.34
CA ASP A 471 -36.02 -19.64 -2.40
C ASP A 471 -35.80 -20.98 -3.11
N GLY A 472 -34.66 -21.63 -2.80
CA GLY A 472 -34.31 -22.88 -3.48
C GLY A 472 -32.80 -23.22 -3.35
N GLU A 473 -32.40 -24.23 -4.10
CA GLU A 473 -31.02 -24.69 -4.17
C GLU A 473 -30.31 -24.10 -5.39
N TYR A 474 -29.11 -23.63 -5.19
CA TYR A 474 -28.30 -22.94 -6.21
C TYR A 474 -26.89 -23.51 -6.29
N ARG A 475 -26.41 -23.64 -7.51
CA ARG A 475 -25.00 -23.79 -7.84
C ARG A 475 -24.40 -22.40 -8.02
N VAL A 476 -23.37 -22.09 -7.27
CA VAL A 476 -22.63 -20.82 -7.33
C VAL A 476 -21.23 -21.12 -7.86
N GLU A 477 -20.88 -20.50 -8.95
CA GLU A 477 -19.56 -20.59 -9.57
C GLU A 477 -18.81 -19.28 -9.38
N LEU A 478 -17.64 -19.36 -8.79
CA LEU A 478 -16.80 -18.23 -8.42
C LEU A 478 -15.49 -18.31 -9.20
N TYR A 479 -15.10 -17.21 -9.83
CA TYR A 479 -13.93 -17.14 -10.72
C TYR A 479 -12.92 -16.16 -10.17
N PHE A 480 -11.65 -16.58 -10.11
CA PHE A 480 -10.55 -15.86 -9.50
C PHE A 480 -9.32 -15.87 -10.39
N THR A 481 -8.46 -14.89 -10.23
CA THR A 481 -7.05 -14.89 -10.67
C THR A 481 -6.21 -14.15 -9.63
N GLU A 482 -4.88 -14.37 -9.63
CA GLU A 482 -3.95 -13.57 -8.84
C GLU A 482 -3.20 -12.61 -9.76
N PRO A 483 -3.61 -11.32 -9.82
CA PRO A 483 -3.10 -10.40 -10.82
C PRO A 483 -1.87 -9.60 -10.36
N TRP A 484 -1.53 -9.65 -9.07
CA TRP A 484 -0.46 -8.82 -8.51
C TRP A 484 0.79 -9.58 -8.09
N HIS A 485 0.59 -10.73 -7.42
CA HIS A 485 1.70 -11.45 -6.84
C HIS A 485 2.34 -12.39 -7.85
N GLY A 486 3.66 -12.25 -8.04
CA GLY A 486 4.46 -13.11 -8.91
C GLY A 486 4.74 -12.55 -10.30
N THR A 487 4.31 -11.32 -10.61
CA THR A 487 4.58 -10.69 -11.92
C THR A 487 6.02 -10.14 -12.03
N GLY A 488 6.47 -9.81 -13.22
CA GLY A 488 7.71 -9.07 -13.49
C GLY A 488 8.98 -9.92 -13.49
N GLY A 489 9.14 -10.76 -14.45
CA GLY A 489 10.36 -11.51 -14.68
C GLY A 489 10.12 -12.85 -15.37
N GLY A 490 11.18 -13.46 -15.82
CA GLY A 490 11.14 -14.83 -16.40
C GLY A 490 10.98 -15.93 -15.36
N VAL A 491 11.17 -15.63 -14.07
CA VAL A 491 11.06 -16.55 -12.95
C VAL A 491 9.97 -16.08 -12.01
N GLN A 492 8.99 -16.92 -11.74
CA GLN A 492 7.93 -16.62 -10.80
C GLN A 492 8.49 -16.62 -9.37
N THR A 493 8.25 -15.53 -8.66
CA THR A 493 8.51 -15.47 -7.22
C THR A 493 7.46 -16.29 -6.49
N ASP A 494 7.87 -17.08 -5.51
CA ASP A 494 6.95 -17.81 -4.63
C ASP A 494 6.19 -16.81 -3.76
N CYS A 495 4.90 -16.67 -4.01
CA CYS A 495 4.01 -15.71 -3.36
C CYS A 495 2.91 -16.39 -2.54
N GLU A 496 3.04 -17.70 -2.26
CA GLU A 496 2.14 -18.40 -1.35
C GLU A 496 2.07 -17.70 0.01
N GLY A 497 0.86 -17.44 0.51
CA GLY A 497 0.61 -16.81 1.80
C GLY A 497 0.48 -15.28 1.78
N LEU A 498 0.63 -14.62 0.62
CA LEU A 498 0.45 -13.17 0.51
C LEU A 498 -1.03 -12.76 0.36
N ARG A 499 -1.91 -13.68 -0.07
CA ARG A 499 -3.34 -13.48 -0.18
C ARG A 499 -4.09 -14.71 0.32
N ILE A 500 -4.79 -14.56 1.43
CA ILE A 500 -5.59 -15.64 2.05
C ILE A 500 -6.92 -15.07 2.53
N PHE A 501 -8.02 -15.63 2.07
CA PHE A 501 -9.36 -15.17 2.45
C PHE A 501 -10.40 -16.28 2.41
N ASP A 502 -11.47 -16.09 3.20
CA ASP A 502 -12.63 -16.95 3.20
C ASP A 502 -13.72 -16.43 2.27
N VAL A 503 -14.51 -17.35 1.70
CA VAL A 503 -15.73 -17.02 0.97
C VAL A 503 -16.93 -17.70 1.63
N ALA A 504 -17.90 -16.88 2.02
CA ALA A 504 -19.18 -17.35 2.57
C ALA A 504 -20.32 -17.13 1.57
N VAL A 505 -21.21 -18.09 1.51
CA VAL A 505 -22.49 -17.95 0.82
C VAL A 505 -23.62 -18.16 1.82
N ASN A 506 -24.53 -17.16 1.92
CA ASN A 506 -25.62 -17.14 2.90
C ASN A 506 -25.13 -17.42 4.34
N ASP A 507 -24.14 -16.63 4.76
CA ASP A 507 -23.55 -16.64 6.10
C ASP A 507 -22.81 -17.97 6.46
N LYS A 508 -22.62 -18.88 5.50
CA LYS A 508 -21.86 -20.11 5.67
C LYS A 508 -20.55 -20.03 4.88
N VAL A 509 -19.42 -20.15 5.56
CA VAL A 509 -18.10 -20.28 4.92
C VAL A 509 -18.07 -21.59 4.13
N LEU A 510 -17.85 -21.50 2.84
CA LEU A 510 -17.78 -22.63 1.92
C LEU A 510 -16.41 -22.79 1.27
N LEU A 511 -15.62 -21.72 1.24
CA LEU A 511 -14.19 -21.76 0.92
C LEU A 511 -13.45 -21.12 2.11
N ASP A 512 -12.64 -21.93 2.75
CA ASP A 512 -11.85 -21.57 3.93
C ASP A 512 -10.37 -21.44 3.50
N ASP A 513 -9.72 -20.35 3.88
CA ASP A 513 -8.31 -20.09 3.61
C ASP A 513 -7.92 -20.20 2.12
N LEU A 514 -8.74 -19.64 1.23
CA LEU A 514 -8.41 -19.65 -0.20
C LEU A 514 -7.18 -18.79 -0.49
N ASP A 515 -6.12 -19.44 -0.98
CA ASP A 515 -4.93 -18.82 -1.57
C ASP A 515 -4.96 -19.05 -3.09
N VAL A 516 -5.34 -18.01 -3.84
CA VAL A 516 -5.52 -18.09 -5.30
C VAL A 516 -4.17 -18.33 -5.99
N TRP A 517 -3.07 -17.75 -5.45
CA TRP A 517 -1.73 -17.97 -6.01
C TRP A 517 -1.27 -19.42 -5.84
N ALA A 518 -1.48 -20.01 -4.68
CA ALA A 518 -1.13 -21.41 -4.42
C ALA A 518 -1.92 -22.38 -5.34
N GLU A 519 -3.16 -22.01 -5.69
CA GLU A 519 -4.00 -22.85 -6.55
C GLU A 519 -3.69 -22.73 -8.04
N ALA A 520 -3.45 -21.51 -8.53
CA ALA A 520 -3.37 -21.25 -9.97
C ALA A 520 -2.09 -20.52 -10.40
N GLY A 521 -1.32 -20.00 -9.46
CA GLY A 521 -0.16 -19.13 -9.75
C GLY A 521 -0.58 -17.72 -10.16
N HIS A 522 0.41 -16.94 -10.56
CA HIS A 522 0.18 -15.61 -11.12
C HIS A 522 -0.58 -15.71 -12.45
N ASP A 523 -1.59 -14.85 -12.63
CA ASP A 523 -2.45 -14.78 -13.82
C ASP A 523 -3.10 -16.11 -14.24
N GLY A 524 -3.24 -17.06 -13.34
CA GLY A 524 -3.91 -18.32 -13.59
C GLY A 524 -5.42 -18.20 -13.34
N ALA A 525 -6.23 -18.66 -14.31
CA ALA A 525 -7.68 -18.75 -14.14
C ALA A 525 -8.03 -19.86 -13.14
N CYS A 526 -8.77 -19.50 -12.10
CA CYS A 526 -9.23 -20.41 -11.05
C CYS A 526 -10.76 -20.38 -10.95
N LYS A 527 -11.40 -21.55 -10.90
CA LYS A 527 -12.84 -21.70 -10.70
C LYS A 527 -13.13 -22.50 -9.44
N LYS A 528 -13.99 -21.99 -8.59
CA LYS A 528 -14.55 -22.71 -7.45
C LYS A 528 -16.06 -22.88 -7.65
N VAL A 529 -16.58 -24.00 -7.24
CA VAL A 529 -18.02 -24.31 -7.32
C VAL A 529 -18.51 -24.70 -5.94
N VAL A 530 -19.54 -24.03 -5.48
CA VAL A 530 -20.19 -24.29 -4.21
C VAL A 530 -21.69 -24.38 -4.39
N ASN A 531 -22.37 -25.12 -3.52
CA ASN A 531 -23.83 -25.21 -3.50
C ASN A 531 -24.38 -24.46 -2.28
N ALA A 532 -25.47 -23.72 -2.49
CA ALA A 532 -26.09 -22.92 -1.46
C ALA A 532 -27.58 -23.08 -1.47
N VAL A 533 -28.20 -22.99 -0.29
CA VAL A 533 -29.65 -22.94 -0.13
C VAL A 533 -30.05 -21.52 0.20
N VAL A 534 -30.97 -20.96 -0.56
CA VAL A 534 -31.53 -19.65 -0.35
C VAL A 534 -32.85 -19.74 0.37
N LYS A 535 -33.02 -18.93 1.42
CA LYS A 535 -34.24 -18.66 2.14
C LYS A 535 -34.37 -17.15 2.33
N GLY A 536 -35.50 -16.59 1.93
CA GLY A 536 -35.73 -15.14 2.04
C GLY A 536 -35.38 -14.34 0.81
N GLY A 537 -35.25 -14.98 -0.35
CA GLY A 537 -35.24 -14.30 -1.65
C GLY A 537 -33.93 -13.63 -2.06
N VAL A 538 -32.85 -13.82 -1.31
CA VAL A 538 -31.55 -13.21 -1.63
C VAL A 538 -30.42 -14.20 -1.42
N LEU A 539 -29.57 -14.38 -2.44
CA LEU A 539 -28.28 -15.07 -2.34
C LEU A 539 -27.19 -14.03 -2.02
N LYS A 540 -26.50 -14.26 -0.92
CA LYS A 540 -25.43 -13.39 -0.43
C LYS A 540 -24.07 -14.06 -0.64
N ILE A 541 -23.08 -13.30 -1.09
CA ILE A 541 -21.68 -13.72 -1.13
C ILE A 541 -20.87 -12.69 -0.33
N ASP A 542 -20.18 -13.15 0.69
CA ASP A 542 -19.41 -12.34 1.60
C ASP A 542 -17.97 -12.90 1.75
N PHE A 543 -17.05 -12.04 2.18
CA PHE A 543 -15.66 -12.38 2.48
C PHE A 543 -15.42 -12.10 3.97
N PRO A 544 -15.87 -13.00 4.86
CA PRO A 544 -15.98 -12.71 6.30
C PRO A 544 -14.62 -12.57 6.98
N GLU A 545 -13.63 -13.31 6.54
CA GLU A 545 -12.27 -13.24 7.05
C GLU A 545 -11.28 -13.09 5.91
N VAL A 546 -10.38 -12.11 6.03
CA VAL A 546 -9.24 -11.90 5.14
C VAL A 546 -7.98 -11.93 5.99
N LYS A 547 -7.28 -13.05 5.99
CA LYS A 547 -6.11 -13.31 6.84
C LYS A 547 -4.86 -12.62 6.30
N ALA A 548 -4.72 -12.59 4.96
CA ALA A 548 -3.62 -11.92 4.28
C ALA A 548 -4.11 -11.18 3.04
N GLY A 549 -3.52 -10.05 2.73
CA GLY A 549 -3.86 -9.26 1.56
C GLY A 549 -5.27 -8.69 1.57
N GLN A 550 -5.92 -8.74 0.42
CA GLN A 550 -7.31 -8.39 0.20
C GLN A 550 -8.03 -9.56 -0.48
N ALA A 551 -9.30 -9.79 -0.20
CA ALA A 551 -10.10 -10.67 -1.03
C ALA A 551 -10.25 -10.07 -2.43
N LEU A 552 -10.36 -10.89 -3.45
CA LEU A 552 -10.68 -10.47 -4.82
C LEU A 552 -11.55 -11.51 -5.50
N ILE A 553 -12.26 -11.09 -6.55
CA ILE A 553 -13.10 -11.96 -7.38
C ILE A 553 -13.27 -11.35 -8.77
N CYS A 554 -13.18 -12.20 -9.80
CA CYS A 554 -13.29 -11.80 -11.21
C CYS A 554 -14.67 -12.03 -11.78
N GLY A 555 -15.34 -13.12 -11.42
CA GLY A 555 -16.64 -13.46 -11.96
C GLY A 555 -17.50 -14.28 -11.01
N ILE A 556 -18.83 -14.15 -11.16
CA ILE A 556 -19.82 -14.91 -10.40
C ILE A 556 -20.88 -15.42 -11.35
N ALA A 557 -21.17 -16.73 -11.30
CA ALA A 557 -22.33 -17.29 -11.97
C ALA A 557 -23.23 -18.04 -10.98
N ILE A 558 -24.54 -17.85 -11.12
CA ILE A 558 -25.55 -18.46 -10.25
C ILE A 558 -26.53 -19.22 -11.11
N ALA A 559 -26.71 -20.51 -10.81
CA ALA A 559 -27.53 -21.40 -11.57
C ALA A 559 -28.42 -22.29 -10.66
N SER A 560 -29.55 -22.73 -11.18
CA SER A 560 -30.42 -23.66 -10.52
C SER A 560 -30.72 -24.87 -11.44
N ALA A 561 -30.82 -26.05 -10.86
CA ALA A 561 -31.31 -27.24 -11.57
C ALA A 561 -32.85 -27.21 -11.75
N ALA A 562 -33.58 -26.42 -10.95
CA ALA A 562 -34.99 -26.17 -11.11
C ALA A 562 -35.22 -25.13 -12.21
N SER A 563 -36.34 -25.19 -12.87
CA SER A 563 -36.82 -24.12 -13.75
C SER A 563 -37.22 -22.91 -12.90
N VAL A 564 -36.32 -21.93 -12.79
CA VAL A 564 -36.51 -20.74 -11.95
C VAL A 564 -36.37 -19.52 -12.85
N GLU A 565 -37.37 -18.63 -12.81
CA GLU A 565 -37.24 -17.34 -13.51
C GLU A 565 -36.48 -16.36 -12.65
N PRO A 566 -35.59 -15.54 -13.26
CA PRO A 566 -34.89 -14.47 -12.57
C PRO A 566 -35.89 -13.50 -11.93
N VAL A 567 -35.64 -13.11 -10.70
CA VAL A 567 -36.42 -12.05 -10.06
C VAL A 567 -36.07 -10.74 -10.74
N ALA A 568 -37.10 -10.01 -11.22
CA ALA A 568 -36.88 -8.67 -11.74
C ALA A 568 -36.14 -7.81 -10.69
N ASN A 569 -35.10 -7.14 -11.13
CA ASN A 569 -34.22 -6.40 -10.25
C ASN A 569 -34.94 -5.16 -9.67
N GLN A 570 -35.68 -5.35 -8.59
CA GLN A 570 -36.42 -4.28 -7.90
C GLN A 570 -35.55 -3.48 -6.90
N GLY A 571 -34.39 -3.93 -6.56
CA GLY A 571 -33.58 -3.35 -5.48
C GLY A 571 -32.19 -2.83 -5.89
N ALA A 572 -31.80 -3.02 -7.14
CA ALA A 572 -30.53 -2.50 -7.60
C ALA A 572 -30.54 -0.99 -7.76
N ASP A 573 -31.71 -0.42 -8.06
CA ASP A 573 -31.85 1.01 -8.35
C ASP A 573 -31.61 1.90 -7.13
N ASP A 574 -32.00 1.48 -5.95
CA ASP A 574 -31.86 2.28 -4.73
C ASP A 574 -30.44 2.23 -4.13
N ARG A 575 -29.67 1.18 -4.44
CA ARG A 575 -28.24 1.10 -4.06
C ARG A 575 -27.33 1.77 -5.05
N ASN A 576 -27.86 2.04 -6.19
CA ASN A 576 -27.26 2.82 -7.23
C ASN A 576 -27.66 4.28 -7.06
N VAL A 577 -27.27 4.85 -6.03
CA VAL A 577 -26.63 6.13 -6.20
C VAL A 577 -25.55 5.84 -7.22
N SER A 578 -25.88 6.12 -8.50
CA SER A 578 -25.06 5.82 -9.64
C SER A 578 -23.62 6.21 -9.33
N PHE A 579 -22.84 5.25 -8.96
CA PHE A 579 -21.43 5.40 -8.83
C PHE A 579 -20.87 5.33 -10.25
N SER A 580 -21.36 6.25 -11.09
CA SER A 580 -20.72 6.51 -12.36
C SER A 580 -19.41 7.21 -12.05
N TRP A 581 -18.31 6.47 -12.08
CA TRP A 581 -16.98 7.02 -11.91
C TRP A 581 -16.76 8.22 -12.84
N ALA A 582 -17.23 8.16 -14.09
CA ALA A 582 -17.13 9.25 -15.04
C ALA A 582 -17.99 10.48 -14.66
N ALA A 583 -19.19 10.28 -14.14
CA ALA A 583 -20.02 11.37 -13.63
C ALA A 583 -19.46 11.95 -12.34
N GLN A 584 -18.90 11.10 -11.50
CA GLN A 584 -18.25 11.51 -10.27
C GLN A 584 -16.91 12.18 -10.51
N ASP A 585 -16.12 11.70 -11.45
CA ASP A 585 -14.90 12.39 -11.85
C ASP A 585 -15.21 13.85 -12.14
N LYS A 586 -16.21 14.13 -12.95
CA LYS A 586 -16.60 15.50 -13.30
C LYS A 586 -17.08 16.29 -12.08
N ASP A 587 -18.03 15.73 -11.33
CA ASP A 587 -18.60 16.41 -10.16
C ASP A 587 -17.60 16.59 -9.01
N VAL A 588 -16.75 15.62 -8.83
CA VAL A 588 -15.77 15.62 -7.75
C VAL A 588 -14.54 16.41 -8.08
N MET A 589 -14.13 16.38 -9.31
CA MET A 589 -12.94 17.08 -9.75
C MET A 589 -13.18 18.59 -9.90
N GLU A 590 -14.42 18.99 -10.15
CA GLU A 590 -14.84 20.38 -10.11
C GLU A 590 -15.06 20.89 -8.68
N LYS A 591 -15.34 20.01 -7.71
CA LYS A 591 -15.51 20.38 -6.31
C LYS A 591 -14.18 20.36 -5.57
N THR A 592 -13.88 21.44 -4.88
CA THR A 592 -12.75 21.46 -3.97
C THR A 592 -13.03 20.50 -2.81
N PRO A 593 -12.00 19.94 -2.18
CA PRO A 593 -12.18 19.16 -0.96
C PRO A 593 -12.99 19.86 0.13
N LYS A 594 -13.02 21.18 0.12
CA LYS A 594 -13.83 22.00 1.00
C LYS A 594 -15.34 21.82 0.74
N GLU A 595 -15.73 21.63 -0.50
CA GLU A 595 -17.12 21.41 -0.91
C GLU A 595 -17.59 20.00 -0.61
N LEU A 596 -16.66 19.05 -0.60
CA LEU A 596 -16.91 17.65 -0.26
C LEU A 596 -17.00 17.39 1.24
N LEU A 597 -16.40 18.27 2.04
CA LEU A 597 -16.46 18.30 3.49
C LEU A 597 -16.88 19.72 3.91
N PRO A 598 -18.11 20.12 3.61
CA PRO A 598 -18.48 21.52 3.59
C PRO A 598 -18.25 22.26 4.89
N GLU A 599 -18.39 21.60 6.02
CA GLU A 599 -18.32 22.24 7.32
C GLU A 599 -17.00 21.96 8.06
N ASP A 600 -16.18 21.03 7.57
CA ASP A 600 -15.04 20.58 8.36
C ASP A 600 -13.70 21.08 7.82
N LYS A 601 -13.41 22.32 8.09
CA LYS A 601 -12.08 22.91 7.88
C LYS A 601 -10.99 22.13 8.63
N ASN A 602 -11.36 21.38 9.66
CA ASN A 602 -10.47 20.64 10.53
C ASN A 602 -10.02 19.31 9.90
N ALA A 603 -10.77 18.78 8.94
CA ALA A 603 -10.38 17.57 8.21
C ALA A 603 -9.22 17.79 7.23
N ARG A 604 -8.77 19.01 7.02
CA ARG A 604 -7.88 19.38 5.92
C ARG A 604 -6.41 19.38 6.25
N ALA A 605 -6.08 19.61 7.52
CA ALA A 605 -4.71 19.77 7.97
C ALA A 605 -4.60 19.49 9.45
N ASN A 606 -3.42 19.70 10.00
CA ASN A 606 -3.22 19.79 11.44
C ASN A 606 -3.99 20.99 11.96
N VAL A 607 -5.08 20.76 12.67
CA VAL A 607 -5.85 21.80 13.30
C VAL A 607 -5.30 22.08 14.68
N THR A 608 -5.06 23.33 14.95
CA THR A 608 -4.64 23.80 16.27
C THR A 608 -5.81 24.45 16.98
N TYR A 609 -6.20 23.89 18.11
CA TYR A 609 -7.16 24.45 19.02
C TYR A 609 -6.40 25.19 20.13
N GLN A 610 -6.60 26.47 20.23
CA GLN A 610 -5.91 27.27 21.25
C GLN A 610 -6.55 27.07 22.64
N ALA A 611 -5.73 27.03 23.67
CA ALA A 611 -6.25 26.84 25.02
C ALA A 611 -7.02 28.09 25.53
N GLU A 612 -6.64 29.25 25.08
CA GLU A 612 -7.31 30.52 25.41
C GLU A 612 -8.71 30.65 24.79
N ASP A 613 -9.03 29.92 23.77
CA ASP A 613 -10.33 29.90 23.07
C ASP A 613 -11.22 28.76 23.56
N ALA A 614 -10.69 27.87 24.41
CA ALA A 614 -11.41 26.74 24.95
C ALA A 614 -12.36 27.14 26.08
N MET A 615 -13.29 26.27 26.41
CA MET A 615 -14.13 26.42 27.61
C MET A 615 -13.28 26.13 28.86
N LEU A 616 -13.09 27.11 29.68
CA LEU A 616 -12.27 27.06 30.91
C LEU A 616 -13.16 26.98 32.15
N LYS A 617 -12.93 25.96 32.98
CA LYS A 617 -13.61 25.84 34.28
C LYS A 617 -12.56 25.77 35.40
N GLY A 618 -12.65 26.68 36.37
CA GLY A 618 -11.67 26.85 37.46
C GLY A 618 -10.96 28.19 37.40
N LYS A 619 -9.83 28.32 38.11
CA LYS A 619 -9.03 29.56 38.12
C LYS A 619 -7.89 29.46 37.11
N PHE A 620 -7.88 30.37 36.17
CA PHE A 620 -6.89 30.44 35.11
C PHE A 620 -6.28 31.82 34.97
N ILE A 621 -5.04 31.88 34.51
CA ILE A 621 -4.35 33.09 34.12
C ILE A 621 -3.96 32.94 32.64
N LYS A 622 -4.44 33.85 31.80
CA LYS A 622 -3.94 33.95 30.42
C LYS A 622 -2.67 34.79 30.44
N LYS A 623 -1.57 34.23 29.94
CA LYS A 623 -0.26 34.88 29.98
C LYS A 623 0.54 34.55 28.73
N GLU A 624 1.19 35.58 28.19
CA GLU A 624 2.17 35.38 27.14
C GLU A 624 3.54 34.95 27.72
N VAL A 625 4.08 33.84 27.19
CA VAL A 625 5.41 33.36 27.55
C VAL A 625 6.15 33.02 26.28
N LYS A 626 7.29 33.68 26.04
CA LYS A 626 8.13 33.49 24.85
C LYS A 626 7.33 33.63 23.53
N LYS A 627 6.59 34.73 23.41
CA LYS A 627 5.75 35.08 22.25
C LYS A 627 4.62 34.09 21.95
N GLN A 628 4.14 33.37 22.97
CA GLN A 628 3.00 32.48 22.86
C GLN A 628 2.07 32.69 24.05
N THR A 629 0.80 32.86 23.77
CA THR A 629 -0.23 32.90 24.79
C THR A 629 -0.47 31.49 25.33
N GLY A 630 -0.60 31.37 26.62
CA GLY A 630 -0.91 30.10 27.28
C GLY A 630 -1.93 30.33 28.40
N VAL A 631 -2.66 29.29 28.73
CA VAL A 631 -3.58 29.23 29.84
C VAL A 631 -2.90 28.49 30.99
N PHE A 632 -2.70 29.17 32.10
CA PHE A 632 -1.99 28.65 33.26
C PHE A 632 -2.92 28.51 34.46
N PHE A 633 -2.73 27.45 35.24
CA PHE A 633 -3.46 27.22 36.48
C PHE A 633 -2.49 26.87 37.60
N GLY A 634 -2.87 27.23 38.82
CA GLY A 634 -2.05 27.06 40.01
C GLY A 634 -2.00 25.62 40.50
N LYS A 635 -1.01 25.35 41.36
CA LYS A 635 -0.84 24.05 42.02
C LYS A 635 -2.04 23.73 42.91
N GLY A 636 -2.62 22.52 42.73
CA GLY A 636 -3.73 22.05 43.57
C GLY A 636 -5.12 22.51 43.14
N GLU A 637 -5.24 23.30 42.10
CA GLU A 637 -6.52 23.75 41.57
C GLU A 637 -7.24 22.67 40.77
N LYS A 638 -8.53 22.45 41.05
CA LYS A 638 -9.42 21.63 40.22
C LYS A 638 -9.87 22.47 39.03
N SER A 639 -9.22 22.25 37.89
CA SER A 639 -9.47 23.01 36.67
C SER A 639 -9.65 22.09 35.49
N SER A 640 -10.44 22.47 34.49
CA SER A 640 -10.58 21.74 33.23
C SER A 640 -10.56 22.68 32.03
N ILE A 641 -10.02 22.20 30.97
CA ILE A 641 -10.03 22.82 29.63
C ILE A 641 -10.82 21.91 28.72
N THR A 642 -11.85 22.42 28.07
CA THR A 642 -12.67 21.66 27.14
C THR A 642 -12.65 22.31 25.78
N TRP A 643 -12.25 21.58 24.78
CA TRP A 643 -12.31 21.99 23.37
C TRP A 643 -13.48 21.31 22.68
N ASN A 644 -14.25 22.08 21.93
CA ASN A 644 -15.15 21.50 20.94
C ASN A 644 -14.36 21.21 19.67
N ILE A 645 -14.32 19.94 19.29
CA ILE A 645 -13.61 19.52 18.10
C ILE A 645 -14.60 19.01 17.06
N SER A 646 -14.30 19.24 15.81
CA SER A 646 -15.04 18.69 14.68
C SER A 646 -14.10 17.83 13.83
N THR A 647 -14.54 16.64 13.53
CA THR A 647 -13.77 15.67 12.75
C THR A 647 -14.49 15.35 11.44
N GLY A 648 -13.81 15.47 10.30
CA GLY A 648 -14.39 15.18 9.00
C GLY A 648 -14.41 13.70 8.64
N LEU A 649 -13.64 12.89 9.37
CA LEU A 649 -13.52 11.46 9.12
C LEU A 649 -13.64 10.67 10.41
N ALA A 650 -14.28 9.51 10.34
CA ALA A 650 -14.28 8.54 11.43
C ALA A 650 -12.94 7.78 11.44
N GLN A 651 -12.07 8.10 12.38
CA GLN A 651 -10.73 7.50 12.47
C GLN A 651 -10.12 7.67 13.85
N VAL A 652 -8.94 7.07 14.05
CA VAL A 652 -8.07 7.34 15.20
C VAL A 652 -7.21 8.57 14.87
N TYR A 653 -7.20 9.54 15.76
CA TYR A 653 -6.48 10.81 15.57
C TYR A 653 -5.20 10.88 16.39
N ALA A 654 -4.16 11.49 15.83
CA ALA A 654 -2.99 11.93 16.57
C ALA A 654 -3.29 13.23 17.30
N LEU A 655 -2.89 13.30 18.55
CA LEU A 655 -3.07 14.47 19.41
C LEU A 655 -1.71 15.00 19.84
N ARG A 656 -1.53 16.32 19.76
CA ARG A 656 -0.33 17.01 20.22
C ARG A 656 -0.70 18.12 21.16
N PHE A 657 -0.17 18.07 22.38
CA PHE A 657 -0.36 19.11 23.39
C PHE A 657 0.91 19.92 23.53
N LYS A 658 0.85 21.20 23.20
CA LYS A 658 1.91 22.13 23.51
C LYS A 658 1.73 22.63 24.93
N TYR A 659 2.70 22.41 25.81
CA TYR A 659 2.56 22.68 27.22
C TYR A 659 3.86 23.16 27.85
N MET A 660 3.69 23.73 29.05
CA MET A 660 4.77 24.08 29.98
C MET A 660 4.36 23.63 31.38
N ASN A 661 5.22 22.85 32.03
CA ASN A 661 5.04 22.39 33.40
C ASN A 661 6.19 22.90 34.28
N ALA A 662 5.93 23.89 35.11
CA ALA A 662 6.90 24.50 36.03
C ALA A 662 6.67 24.10 37.51
N THR A 663 5.99 22.96 37.75
CA THR A 663 5.61 22.56 39.14
C THR A 663 6.72 21.85 39.89
N GLY A 664 7.85 21.55 39.26
CA GLY A 664 8.95 20.78 39.88
C GLY A 664 8.70 19.26 39.94
N LYS A 665 7.65 18.78 39.26
CA LYS A 665 7.33 17.36 39.15
C LYS A 665 6.40 17.09 37.96
N PRO A 666 6.37 15.83 37.46
CA PRO A 666 5.41 15.42 36.44
C PRO A 666 3.97 15.61 36.91
N MET A 667 3.12 16.05 36.00
CA MET A 667 1.70 16.30 36.29
C MET A 667 0.84 15.28 35.52
N LYS A 668 0.00 14.56 36.27
CA LYS A 668 -0.99 13.65 35.68
C LYS A 668 -2.28 14.41 35.41
N VAL A 669 -2.79 14.30 34.18
CA VAL A 669 -4.02 14.95 33.74
C VAL A 669 -4.96 13.88 33.18
N ARG A 670 -6.21 13.91 33.59
CA ARG A 670 -7.27 13.09 33.04
C ARG A 670 -7.78 13.73 31.75
N MET A 671 -7.80 12.96 30.67
CA MET A 671 -8.35 13.35 29.37
C MET A 671 -9.61 12.52 29.09
N GLN A 672 -10.67 13.16 28.65
CA GLN A 672 -11.91 12.49 28.27
C GLN A 672 -12.34 12.91 26.87
N PHE A 673 -12.84 11.96 26.12
CA PHE A 673 -13.55 12.18 24.86
C PHE A 673 -15.05 12.07 25.14
N ILE A 674 -15.76 13.13 24.85
CA ILE A 674 -17.20 13.27 25.18
C ILE A 674 -17.95 13.55 23.88
N ASP A 675 -19.01 12.81 23.61
CA ASP A 675 -19.84 13.03 22.43
C ASP A 675 -20.78 14.24 22.59
N SER A 676 -21.52 14.57 21.53
CA SER A 676 -22.47 15.68 21.53
C SER A 676 -23.66 15.50 22.53
N LYS A 677 -23.85 14.28 23.04
CA LYS A 677 -24.89 13.95 24.03
C LYS A 677 -24.35 13.98 25.46
N GLY A 678 -23.08 14.27 25.64
CA GLY A 678 -22.42 14.31 26.95
C GLY A 678 -21.96 12.92 27.46
N VAL A 679 -21.95 11.91 26.61
CA VAL A 679 -21.48 10.56 26.97
C VAL A 679 -19.97 10.51 26.84
N VAL A 680 -19.30 10.03 27.89
CA VAL A 680 -17.85 9.79 27.86
C VAL A 680 -17.57 8.53 27.04
N LEU A 681 -16.99 8.72 25.86
CA LEU A 681 -16.61 7.64 24.95
C LEU A 681 -15.33 6.94 25.40
N LYS A 682 -14.40 7.71 25.94
CA LYS A 682 -13.11 7.22 26.43
C LYS A 682 -12.52 8.15 27.48
N GLU A 683 -11.78 7.56 28.40
CA GLU A 683 -10.97 8.29 29.38
C GLU A 683 -9.52 7.79 29.35
N ASP A 684 -8.57 8.70 29.35
CA ASP A 684 -7.14 8.43 29.41
C ASP A 684 -6.46 9.32 30.48
N HIS A 685 -5.28 8.89 30.93
CA HIS A 685 -4.45 9.66 31.84
C HIS A 685 -3.12 10.00 31.18
N LEU A 686 -2.90 11.28 30.95
CA LEU A 686 -1.68 11.80 30.36
C LEU A 686 -0.71 12.28 31.43
N THR A 687 0.58 12.04 31.23
CA THR A 687 1.62 12.56 32.11
C THR A 687 2.40 13.66 31.40
N PHE A 688 2.31 14.87 31.92
CA PHE A 688 3.05 16.03 31.43
C PHE A 688 4.34 16.17 32.25
N ALA A 689 5.47 15.86 31.62
CA ALA A 689 6.78 15.97 32.26
C ALA A 689 7.11 17.41 32.68
N GLU A 690 8.00 17.58 33.63
CA GLU A 690 8.52 18.89 33.99
C GLU A 690 9.25 19.56 32.84
N THR A 691 8.99 20.85 32.62
CA THR A 691 9.60 21.61 31.52
C THR A 691 9.97 23.04 31.99
N PRO A 692 10.94 23.19 32.91
CA PRO A 692 11.18 24.47 33.53
C PRO A 692 11.49 25.57 32.50
N GLY A 693 10.57 26.53 32.38
CA GLY A 693 10.70 27.69 31.50
C GLY A 693 10.73 27.39 29.98
N LYS A 694 10.33 26.19 29.54
CA LYS A 694 10.34 25.80 28.11
C LYS A 694 8.99 25.22 27.70
N TRP A 695 8.55 25.56 26.48
CA TRP A 695 7.46 24.88 25.82
C TRP A 695 7.93 23.51 25.31
N ARG A 696 7.10 22.51 25.50
CA ARG A 696 7.29 21.14 25.05
C ARG A 696 6.05 20.61 24.34
N MET A 697 6.20 19.53 23.62
CA MET A 697 5.11 18.80 22.98
C MET A 697 4.93 17.44 23.64
N LEU A 698 3.69 17.10 23.98
CA LEU A 698 3.27 15.74 24.31
C LEU A 698 2.44 15.20 23.15
N SER A 699 2.82 14.08 22.61
CA SER A 699 2.09 13.40 21.53
C SER A 699 1.42 12.14 22.06
N THR A 700 0.19 11.91 21.61
CA THR A 700 -0.58 10.70 21.89
C THR A 700 -1.58 10.47 20.75
N THR A 701 -2.47 9.51 20.90
CA THR A 701 -3.57 9.28 19.95
C THR A 701 -4.88 9.20 20.70
N THR A 702 -5.98 9.24 19.97
CA THR A 702 -7.30 8.99 20.56
C THR A 702 -7.44 7.53 21.02
N GLY A 703 -6.61 6.59 20.50
CA GLY A 703 -6.62 5.17 20.85
C GLY A 703 -7.93 4.44 20.54
N THR A 704 -8.91 5.14 20.00
CA THR A 704 -10.20 4.63 19.55
C THR A 704 -10.69 5.46 18.38
N TYR A 705 -11.58 4.90 17.57
CA TYR A 705 -12.23 5.63 16.50
C TYR A 705 -13.10 6.74 17.07
N ILE A 706 -12.93 7.95 16.56
CA ILE A 706 -13.84 9.07 16.77
C ILE A 706 -14.70 9.20 15.52
N ASN A 707 -16.01 9.21 15.69
CA ASN A 707 -16.94 9.40 14.58
C ASN A 707 -16.78 10.78 13.94
N ALA A 708 -17.13 10.88 12.67
CA ALA A 708 -17.18 12.17 11.99
C ALA A 708 -18.23 13.09 12.63
N GLY A 709 -17.89 14.37 12.72
CA GLY A 709 -18.73 15.40 13.35
C GLY A 709 -18.16 15.90 14.69
N TYR A 710 -19.05 16.27 15.56
CA TYR A 710 -18.69 16.84 16.88
C TYR A 710 -18.74 15.80 17.98
#